data_80b09ad0fa63f49cf014b417f9b25021
#
_entry.id   80b09ad0fa63f49cf014b417f9b25021
#
_cell.length_a   1.000
_cell.length_b   1.000
_cell.length_c   1.000
_cell.angle_alpha   90.00
_cell.angle_beta   90.00
_cell.angle_gamma   90.00
#
_symmetry.space_group_name_H-M   'P 1'
#
loop_
_entity.id
_entity.type
_entity.pdbx_description
1 polymer ?
#
loop_
_entity_poly.entity_id
_entity_poly.type
_entity_poly.pdbx_seq_one_letter_code
_entity_poly.pdbx_strand_id
1 'polypeptide(L)'
;MAPAPAVHITDSLEEFQSEEQRQVLDTVAQIRKCGLDAILPLPQIAVCGNQSAGKSSVLEALTEIPFPRNDNLCTRFATEITLRRGAADSLRLCIIPDGSRPADEKAAISAFSETIVDFTELPNIMSKASSVMGINSAANSSSEGSSHQAFARDVLSFEIEGPNRPQLTVVDVPGLIQNVTKGVTEQDKRIVAEITDFYIKQERTICLALDLRKKAASDAFLSSTEKEASSNLRFFTTCHPSLKNTSSFRASARLVRIEHIKRELPNLRRDLDIALAETTAQLDRLGSTRATADECRNYLTTLSLKFLETTKAAVDGHYEGDYFQDFADDGFDIASPQSVKRLRAAIQYVNQDFAETMRRKGPKHFVSWEDSVHEPSKTSLKANAIPTLSRQEALAWVARVLVRSRGKEPIGNYNPLIIGELFWELSSKWELLATDHVDTVADLCSKFTDRLLEETCPRDIRARLSALKIADGLQARKARATAELNNILEDKQDFPIVYNHYYTDNVQKARQKRMEKNLGRSIEAATSHQHLPNCNSNHTSATVDIDVALRHFHGNTERDMEKHSCEEALDCLLSMYKTQQKTFVANVTSQVIGRHMVRKLDKLFTPLDVNGLSDEDVMKVAAEPAATRRQRDFLADRQQKLLSGKNIFRGIMGRIK
;
A
#
# COMPACT_ATOMS: atom_id res chain seq x y z
N MET A 1 -63.77 20.23 -37.83
CA MET A 1 -62.47 19.99 -37.31
C MET A 1 -61.76 19.01 -38.25
N ALA A 2 -60.85 19.51 -39.06
CA ALA A 2 -60.04 18.67 -39.94
C ALA A 2 -59.00 17.97 -39.09
N PRO A 3 -58.67 16.66 -39.29
CA PRO A 3 -57.60 15.97 -38.58
C PRO A 3 -56.28 16.62 -38.95
N ALA A 4 -55.42 16.81 -37.92
CA ALA A 4 -54.05 17.30 -38.08
C ALA A 4 -53.27 16.40 -39.07
N PRO A 5 -52.39 16.96 -39.91
CA PRO A 5 -51.66 16.17 -40.88
C PRO A 5 -50.75 15.21 -40.13
N ALA A 6 -51.05 13.91 -40.22
CA ALA A 6 -50.16 12.86 -39.87
C ALA A 6 -48.86 13.07 -40.65
N VAL A 7 -47.72 13.05 -39.96
CA VAL A 7 -46.40 13.12 -40.59
C VAL A 7 -46.25 11.88 -41.46
N HIS A 8 -46.56 11.99 -42.75
CA HIS A 8 -46.34 10.93 -43.74
C HIS A 8 -44.83 10.78 -43.92
N ILE A 9 -44.27 9.76 -43.28
CA ILE A 9 -42.93 9.27 -43.54
C ILE A 9 -42.99 8.55 -44.90
N THR A 10 -42.26 9.07 -45.85
CA THR A 10 -42.20 8.46 -47.19
C THR A 10 -41.59 7.06 -47.09
N ASP A 11 -42.28 6.04 -47.61
CA ASP A 11 -41.84 4.63 -47.71
C ASP A 11 -40.47 4.46 -48.40
N SER A 12 -39.95 5.49 -49.03
CA SER A 12 -38.63 5.54 -49.68
C SER A 12 -37.41 5.33 -48.76
N LEU A 13 -37.58 5.33 -47.43
CA LEU A 13 -36.49 5.14 -46.47
C LEU A 13 -36.18 3.65 -46.17
N GLU A 14 -37.17 2.76 -46.34
CA GLU A 14 -37.01 1.33 -46.06
C GLU A 14 -36.44 0.53 -47.26
N GLU A 15 -36.73 0.96 -48.49
CA GLU A 15 -36.33 0.22 -49.71
C GLU A 15 -34.83 0.20 -50.01
N PHE A 16 -34.03 1.05 -49.36
CA PHE A 16 -32.60 1.20 -49.67
C PHE A 16 -31.62 0.67 -48.58
N GLN A 17 -32.09 -0.02 -47.53
CA GLN A 17 -31.22 -0.60 -46.54
C GLN A 17 -31.05 -2.12 -46.78
N SER A 18 -29.81 -2.57 -47.05
CA SER A 18 -29.56 -4.00 -47.03
C SER A 18 -29.69 -4.53 -45.59
N GLU A 19 -30.06 -5.81 -45.44
CA GLU A 19 -30.20 -6.47 -44.14
C GLU A 19 -28.94 -6.34 -43.29
N GLU A 20 -27.74 -6.39 -43.89
CA GLU A 20 -26.47 -6.16 -43.22
C GLU A 20 -26.33 -4.74 -42.67
N GLN A 21 -26.84 -3.74 -43.39
CA GLN A 21 -26.81 -2.34 -42.98
C GLN A 21 -27.71 -2.09 -41.77
N ARG A 22 -28.85 -2.75 -41.72
CA ARG A 22 -29.77 -2.70 -40.56
C ARG A 22 -29.10 -3.32 -39.33
N GLN A 23 -28.50 -4.50 -39.48
CA GLN A 23 -27.82 -5.19 -38.37
C GLN A 23 -26.67 -4.37 -37.77
N VAL A 24 -25.87 -3.69 -38.59
CA VAL A 24 -24.77 -2.82 -38.13
C VAL A 24 -25.30 -1.65 -37.32
N LEU A 25 -26.39 -1.00 -37.78
CA LEU A 25 -26.99 0.13 -37.08
C LEU A 25 -27.70 -0.28 -35.79
N ASP A 26 -28.41 -1.41 -35.80
CA ASP A 26 -29.04 -2.00 -34.62
C ASP A 26 -28.02 -2.37 -33.56
N THR A 27 -26.84 -2.80 -33.98
CA THR A 27 -25.71 -3.08 -33.08
C THR A 27 -25.27 -1.85 -32.33
N VAL A 28 -24.99 -0.77 -33.04
CA VAL A 28 -24.55 0.51 -32.42
C VAL A 28 -25.62 1.02 -31.45
N ALA A 29 -26.88 0.84 -31.78
CA ALA A 29 -27.99 1.22 -30.91
C ALA A 29 -28.09 0.34 -29.65
N GLN A 30 -27.90 -0.99 -29.79
CA GLN A 30 -27.86 -1.91 -28.64
C GLN A 30 -26.70 -1.57 -27.72
N ILE A 31 -25.51 -1.29 -28.26
CA ILE A 31 -24.32 -0.88 -27.52
C ILE A 31 -24.62 0.43 -26.74
N ARG A 32 -25.24 1.39 -27.36
CA ARG A 32 -25.64 2.65 -26.71
C ARG A 32 -26.70 2.42 -25.61
N LYS A 33 -27.68 1.57 -25.86
CA LYS A 33 -28.70 1.19 -24.86
C LYS A 33 -28.13 0.54 -23.62
N CYS A 34 -26.97 -0.15 -23.73
CA CYS A 34 -26.24 -0.69 -22.61
C CYS A 34 -25.44 0.37 -21.81
N GLY A 35 -25.48 1.63 -22.20
CA GLY A 35 -24.77 2.73 -21.52
C GLY A 35 -23.26 2.74 -21.79
N LEU A 36 -22.81 2.12 -22.89
CA LEU A 36 -21.40 2.10 -23.29
C LEU A 36 -20.93 3.41 -23.90
N ASP A 37 -21.84 4.27 -24.35
CA ASP A 37 -21.57 5.62 -24.83
C ASP A 37 -20.91 6.53 -23.79
N ALA A 38 -21.20 6.30 -22.50
CA ALA A 38 -20.50 6.98 -21.39
C ALA A 38 -19.06 6.47 -21.15
N ILE A 39 -18.72 5.28 -21.70
CA ILE A 39 -17.42 4.63 -21.46
C ILE A 39 -16.54 4.69 -22.70
N LEU A 40 -17.13 4.51 -23.89
CA LEU A 40 -16.44 4.45 -25.17
C LEU A 40 -17.09 5.40 -26.19
N PRO A 41 -16.32 6.19 -26.94
CA PRO A 41 -16.87 7.05 -27.98
C PRO A 41 -17.49 6.18 -29.09
N LEU A 42 -18.81 6.36 -29.33
CA LEU A 42 -19.54 5.66 -30.39
C LEU A 42 -19.48 6.44 -31.71
N PRO A 43 -19.61 5.77 -32.86
CA PRO A 43 -19.66 6.44 -34.17
C PRO A 43 -20.85 7.37 -34.30
N GLN A 44 -20.59 8.64 -34.66
CA GLN A 44 -21.60 9.68 -34.82
C GLN A 44 -21.29 10.59 -36.02
N ILE A 45 -22.24 11.42 -36.42
CA ILE A 45 -22.07 12.42 -37.47
C ILE A 45 -22.15 13.80 -36.84
N ALA A 46 -21.15 14.65 -37.03
CA ALA A 46 -21.21 16.05 -36.69
C ALA A 46 -21.32 16.92 -37.94
N VAL A 47 -22.23 17.86 -37.94
CA VAL A 47 -22.44 18.80 -39.05
C VAL A 47 -21.78 20.12 -38.69
N CYS A 48 -20.69 20.44 -39.41
CA CYS A 48 -19.86 21.62 -39.18
C CYS A 48 -19.93 22.57 -40.38
N GLY A 49 -19.66 23.84 -40.18
CA GLY A 49 -19.59 24.83 -41.26
C GLY A 49 -19.84 26.24 -40.78
N ASN A 50 -19.62 27.20 -41.68
CA ASN A 50 -19.84 28.63 -41.42
C ASN A 50 -21.32 28.93 -41.07
N GLN A 51 -21.56 30.05 -40.41
CA GLN A 51 -22.89 30.56 -40.19
C GLN A 51 -23.59 30.76 -41.55
N SER A 52 -24.85 30.37 -41.68
CA SER A 52 -25.65 30.42 -42.94
C SER A 52 -25.16 29.48 -44.05
N ALA A 53 -24.30 28.49 -43.77
CA ALA A 53 -23.88 27.48 -44.76
C ALA A 53 -24.94 26.43 -45.11
N GLY A 54 -26.14 26.51 -44.56
CA GLY A 54 -27.22 25.55 -44.81
C GLY A 54 -27.22 24.32 -43.88
N LYS A 55 -26.52 24.37 -42.72
CA LYS A 55 -26.46 23.27 -41.75
C LYS A 55 -27.83 22.75 -41.33
N SER A 56 -28.72 23.66 -40.87
CA SER A 56 -30.05 23.28 -40.41
C SER A 56 -30.89 22.66 -41.54
N SER A 57 -30.71 23.11 -42.80
CA SER A 57 -31.41 22.50 -43.95
C SER A 57 -30.92 21.08 -44.25
N VAL A 58 -29.62 20.82 -44.04
CA VAL A 58 -29.05 19.46 -44.17
C VAL A 58 -29.54 18.57 -43.04
N LEU A 59 -29.59 19.09 -41.81
CA LEU A 59 -30.13 18.36 -40.67
C LEU A 59 -31.60 18.04 -40.84
N GLU A 60 -32.40 19.01 -41.25
CA GLU A 60 -33.83 18.82 -41.59
C GLU A 60 -33.99 17.74 -42.67
N ALA A 61 -33.13 17.75 -43.70
CA ALA A 61 -33.11 16.71 -44.72
C ALA A 61 -32.69 15.32 -44.21
N LEU A 62 -31.79 15.24 -43.24
CA LEU A 62 -31.31 13.97 -42.66
C LEU A 62 -32.23 13.38 -41.60
N THR A 63 -32.85 14.23 -40.77
CA THR A 63 -33.63 13.83 -39.59
C THR A 63 -35.14 13.93 -39.79
N GLU A 64 -35.60 14.64 -40.85
CA GLU A 64 -37.00 14.96 -41.12
C GLU A 64 -37.68 15.80 -40.01
N ILE A 65 -36.88 16.50 -39.21
CA ILE A 65 -37.35 17.38 -38.13
C ILE A 65 -37.36 18.81 -38.64
N PRO A 66 -38.49 19.56 -38.53
CA PRO A 66 -38.53 20.97 -38.86
C PRO A 66 -37.80 21.80 -37.80
N PHE A 67 -36.57 22.23 -38.11
CA PHE A 67 -35.86 23.16 -37.24
C PHE A 67 -36.34 24.59 -37.39
N PRO A 68 -36.46 25.35 -36.28
CA PRO A 68 -36.89 26.75 -36.35
C PRO A 68 -35.86 27.55 -37.18
N ARG A 69 -36.36 28.24 -38.20
CA ARG A 69 -35.59 29.12 -39.09
C ARG A 69 -35.71 30.54 -38.56
N ASN A 70 -34.72 30.99 -37.79
CA ASN A 70 -34.63 32.39 -37.36
C ASN A 70 -33.44 33.07 -38.02
N ASP A 71 -33.64 34.33 -38.43
CA ASP A 71 -32.64 35.13 -39.15
C ASP A 71 -31.42 35.52 -38.30
N ASN A 72 -31.45 35.30 -36.98
CA ASN A 72 -30.38 35.62 -36.05
C ASN A 72 -29.98 34.40 -35.22
N LEU A 73 -28.67 33.95 -35.33
CA LEU A 73 -28.00 32.96 -34.48
C LEU A 73 -28.86 31.71 -34.17
N CYS A 74 -29.09 30.86 -35.17
CA CYS A 74 -29.99 29.70 -35.05
C CYS A 74 -29.51 28.63 -34.08
N THR A 75 -28.19 28.42 -33.92
CA THR A 75 -27.60 27.36 -33.05
C THR A 75 -26.62 28.00 -32.08
N ARG A 76 -26.98 28.06 -30.79
CA ARG A 76 -26.19 28.68 -29.71
C ARG A 76 -25.46 27.65 -28.81
N PHE A 77 -25.71 26.39 -29.00
CA PHE A 77 -25.14 25.24 -28.29
C PHE A 77 -25.12 24.04 -29.26
N ALA A 78 -24.34 23.01 -28.92
CA ALA A 78 -24.38 21.77 -29.69
C ALA A 78 -25.72 21.06 -29.48
N THR A 79 -26.31 20.53 -30.56
CA THR A 79 -27.56 19.79 -30.50
C THR A 79 -27.35 18.37 -30.99
N GLU A 80 -27.48 17.40 -30.10
CA GLU A 80 -27.41 15.97 -30.43
C GLU A 80 -28.81 15.45 -30.75
N ILE A 81 -28.99 14.89 -31.92
CA ILE A 81 -30.24 14.32 -32.37
C ILE A 81 -30.04 12.82 -32.52
N THR A 82 -30.69 12.05 -31.68
CA THR A 82 -30.66 10.59 -31.72
C THR A 82 -32.02 10.05 -32.18
N LEU A 83 -32.05 9.51 -33.37
CA LEU A 83 -33.20 8.78 -33.91
C LEU A 83 -33.09 7.31 -33.53
N ARG A 84 -34.18 6.75 -32.98
CA ARG A 84 -34.23 5.33 -32.57
C ARG A 84 -35.49 4.67 -33.14
N ARG A 85 -35.38 3.37 -33.42
CA ARG A 85 -36.52 2.54 -33.74
C ARG A 85 -37.19 2.10 -32.45
N GLY A 86 -38.44 2.43 -32.25
CA GLY A 86 -39.24 2.10 -31.08
C GLY A 86 -40.63 1.63 -31.46
N ALA A 87 -41.36 1.00 -30.55
CA ALA A 87 -42.73 0.52 -30.80
C ALA A 87 -43.78 1.66 -30.89
N ALA A 88 -43.45 2.82 -30.31
CA ALA A 88 -44.31 4.00 -30.31
C ALA A 88 -43.51 5.25 -30.65
N ASP A 89 -44.17 6.27 -31.18
CA ASP A 89 -43.55 7.57 -31.41
C ASP A 89 -43.40 8.30 -30.07
N SER A 90 -42.18 8.70 -29.75
CA SER A 90 -41.84 9.51 -28.58
C SER A 90 -40.75 10.51 -28.92
N LEU A 91 -40.81 11.71 -28.35
CA LEU A 91 -39.81 12.74 -28.49
C LEU A 91 -39.46 13.27 -27.09
N ARG A 92 -38.23 12.98 -26.66
CA ARG A 92 -37.71 13.42 -25.38
C ARG A 92 -36.54 14.37 -25.58
N LEU A 93 -36.52 15.44 -24.78
CA LEU A 93 -35.44 16.42 -24.76
C LEU A 93 -34.80 16.44 -23.38
N CYS A 94 -33.49 16.43 -23.33
CA CYS A 94 -32.71 16.60 -22.11
C CYS A 94 -31.47 17.45 -22.38
N ILE A 95 -30.89 18.03 -21.32
CA ILE A 95 -29.63 18.78 -21.43
C ILE A 95 -28.54 17.96 -20.80
N ILE A 96 -27.43 17.79 -21.53
CA ILE A 96 -26.19 17.18 -21.04
C ILE A 96 -25.26 18.32 -20.62
N PRO A 97 -25.02 18.51 -19.31
CA PRO A 97 -24.19 19.61 -18.83
C PRO A 97 -22.72 19.39 -19.17
N ASP A 98 -21.98 20.49 -19.41
CA ASP A 98 -20.53 20.43 -19.63
C ASP A 98 -19.76 19.96 -18.40
N GLY A 99 -18.67 19.23 -18.65
CA GLY A 99 -17.80 18.67 -17.62
C GLY A 99 -17.15 19.70 -16.69
N SER A 100 -16.99 20.95 -17.13
CA SER A 100 -16.36 22.02 -16.35
C SER A 100 -17.29 22.72 -15.35
N ARG A 101 -18.62 22.50 -15.42
CA ARG A 101 -19.58 23.14 -14.51
C ARG A 101 -19.48 22.61 -13.07
N PRO A 102 -19.80 23.42 -12.04
CA PRO A 102 -19.93 22.98 -10.66
C PRO A 102 -20.96 21.87 -10.47
N ALA A 103 -20.82 21.03 -9.44
CA ALA A 103 -21.70 19.87 -9.21
C ALA A 103 -23.17 20.26 -9.03
N ASP A 104 -23.45 21.36 -8.34
CA ASP A 104 -24.79 21.86 -8.06
C ASP A 104 -25.48 22.34 -9.34
N GLU A 105 -24.77 23.06 -10.23
CA GLU A 105 -25.26 23.47 -11.52
C GLU A 105 -25.53 22.28 -12.46
N LYS A 106 -24.64 21.28 -12.46
CA LYS A 106 -24.83 20.04 -13.22
C LYS A 106 -26.11 19.33 -12.82
N ALA A 107 -26.39 19.23 -11.52
CA ALA A 107 -27.63 18.61 -11.04
C ALA A 107 -28.87 19.36 -11.49
N ALA A 108 -28.85 20.69 -11.41
CA ALA A 108 -29.97 21.55 -11.85
C ALA A 108 -30.23 21.45 -13.38
N ILE A 109 -29.15 21.45 -14.18
CA ILE A 109 -29.25 21.36 -15.64
C ILE A 109 -29.69 19.96 -16.08
N SER A 110 -29.17 18.89 -15.44
CA SER A 110 -29.57 17.51 -15.76
C SER A 110 -31.00 17.18 -15.37
N ALA A 111 -31.61 17.95 -14.48
CA ALA A 111 -33.03 17.81 -14.13
C ALA A 111 -33.98 18.26 -15.24
N PHE A 112 -33.46 19.00 -16.25
CA PHE A 112 -34.29 19.41 -17.41
C PHE A 112 -34.59 18.20 -18.30
N SER A 113 -35.84 17.77 -18.32
CA SER A 113 -36.34 16.70 -19.19
C SER A 113 -37.77 17.01 -19.60
N GLU A 114 -38.00 17.22 -20.89
CA GLU A 114 -39.30 17.50 -21.46
C GLU A 114 -39.66 16.41 -22.48
N THR A 115 -40.91 16.00 -22.50
CA THR A 115 -41.43 15.05 -23.50
C THR A 115 -42.50 15.77 -24.29
N ILE A 116 -42.38 15.74 -25.61
CA ILE A 116 -43.29 16.44 -26.54
C ILE A 116 -43.99 15.45 -27.48
N VAL A 117 -45.20 15.80 -27.83
CA VAL A 117 -46.03 15.06 -28.80
C VAL A 117 -46.03 15.74 -30.17
N ASP A 118 -45.79 17.06 -30.21
CA ASP A 118 -45.86 17.86 -31.45
C ASP A 118 -44.60 18.74 -31.61
N PHE A 119 -44.02 18.73 -32.81
CA PHE A 119 -42.88 19.57 -33.19
C PHE A 119 -43.15 21.08 -33.17
N THR A 120 -44.40 21.51 -33.14
CA THR A 120 -44.78 22.93 -33.01
C THR A 120 -44.34 23.56 -31.69
N GLU A 121 -44.15 22.76 -30.64
CA GLU A 121 -43.68 23.22 -29.32
C GLU A 121 -42.14 23.38 -29.24
N LEU A 122 -41.42 22.86 -30.23
CA LEU A 122 -39.97 22.84 -30.27
C LEU A 122 -39.29 24.21 -30.04
N PRO A 123 -39.74 25.32 -30.69
CA PRO A 123 -39.15 26.65 -30.49
C PRO A 123 -39.23 27.13 -29.03
N ASN A 124 -40.35 26.86 -28.36
CA ASN A 124 -40.58 27.25 -26.97
C ASN A 124 -39.64 26.47 -26.01
N ILE A 125 -39.46 25.18 -26.27
CA ILE A 125 -38.60 24.33 -25.43
C ILE A 125 -37.12 24.65 -25.65
N MET A 126 -36.71 24.94 -26.89
CA MET A 126 -35.35 25.42 -27.17
C MET A 126 -35.07 26.76 -26.46
N SER A 127 -36.06 27.63 -26.34
CA SER A 127 -35.92 28.88 -25.59
C SER A 127 -35.78 28.61 -24.08
N LYS A 128 -36.60 27.70 -23.51
CA LYS A 128 -36.46 27.26 -22.12
C LYS A 128 -35.10 26.63 -21.86
N ALA A 129 -34.65 25.73 -22.72
CA ALA A 129 -33.32 25.09 -22.61
C ALA A 129 -32.18 26.14 -22.64
N SER A 130 -32.28 27.14 -23.52
CA SER A 130 -31.33 28.26 -23.58
C SER A 130 -31.27 29.02 -22.25
N SER A 131 -32.43 29.28 -21.63
CA SER A 131 -32.48 29.95 -20.32
C SER A 131 -31.87 29.11 -19.21
N VAL A 132 -32.09 27.79 -19.18
CA VAL A 132 -31.51 26.86 -18.21
C VAL A 132 -29.99 26.75 -18.38
N MET A 133 -29.49 26.80 -19.62
CA MET A 133 -28.05 26.83 -19.92
C MET A 133 -27.38 28.18 -19.60
N GLY A 134 -28.15 29.21 -19.21
CA GLY A 134 -27.64 30.55 -18.87
C GLY A 134 -27.40 31.45 -20.08
N ILE A 135 -27.99 31.13 -21.25
CA ILE A 135 -27.88 31.93 -22.45
C ILE A 135 -28.97 33.02 -22.40
N ASN A 136 -28.56 34.27 -22.25
CA ASN A 136 -29.50 35.41 -22.22
C ASN A 136 -29.82 35.92 -23.63
N SER A 137 -31.11 35.98 -23.95
CA SER A 137 -31.56 36.66 -25.17
C SER A 137 -31.43 38.17 -24.97
N ALA A 138 -30.86 38.86 -25.97
CA ALA A 138 -30.61 40.32 -25.94
C ALA A 138 -31.86 41.23 -25.75
N ALA A 139 -33.04 40.63 -25.59
CA ALA A 139 -34.31 41.38 -25.45
C ALA A 139 -34.67 41.75 -23.99
N ASN A 140 -34.03 41.20 -22.96
CA ASN A 140 -34.45 41.37 -21.56
C ASN A 140 -33.35 41.90 -20.61
N SER A 141 -32.32 42.60 -21.08
CA SER A 141 -31.25 43.09 -20.22
C SER A 141 -31.36 44.58 -19.92
N SER A 142 -31.98 44.88 -18.78
CA SER A 142 -31.90 46.19 -18.10
C SER A 142 -31.17 46.10 -16.75
N SER A 143 -30.15 45.21 -16.62
CA SER A 143 -29.31 45.15 -15.43
C SER A 143 -27.83 45.10 -15.86
N GLU A 144 -27.14 46.20 -15.64
CA GLU A 144 -25.69 46.33 -15.75
C GLU A 144 -25.03 45.38 -14.74
N GLY A 145 -24.29 44.34 -15.21
CA GLY A 145 -23.44 43.52 -14.33
C GLY A 145 -23.36 42.02 -14.60
N SER A 146 -24.19 41.41 -15.44
CA SER A 146 -24.08 39.98 -15.76
C SER A 146 -23.28 39.75 -17.05
N SER A 147 -22.31 38.87 -17.03
CA SER A 147 -21.51 38.44 -18.20
C SER A 147 -22.47 37.83 -19.25
N HIS A 148 -22.68 38.51 -20.36
CA HIS A 148 -23.51 38.02 -21.46
C HIS A 148 -22.79 36.87 -22.16
N GLN A 149 -23.25 35.65 -21.96
CA GLN A 149 -22.77 34.48 -22.68
C GLN A 149 -23.78 34.18 -23.81
N ALA A 150 -23.32 34.29 -25.05
CA ALA A 150 -24.16 34.05 -26.23
C ALA A 150 -24.21 32.58 -26.65
N PHE A 151 -23.22 31.78 -26.22
CA PHE A 151 -23.08 30.36 -26.52
C PHE A 151 -22.80 29.55 -25.25
N ALA A 152 -23.29 28.31 -25.19
CA ALA A 152 -23.03 27.36 -24.10
C ALA A 152 -22.31 26.12 -24.63
N ARG A 153 -21.47 25.53 -23.76
CA ARG A 153 -20.80 24.24 -24.01
C ARG A 153 -21.69 23.04 -23.71
N ASP A 154 -22.82 23.27 -23.04
CA ASP A 154 -23.80 22.23 -22.76
C ASP A 154 -24.43 21.73 -24.07
N VAL A 155 -24.87 20.47 -24.08
CA VAL A 155 -25.44 19.83 -25.27
C VAL A 155 -26.93 19.59 -25.05
N LEU A 156 -27.79 20.07 -25.99
CA LEU A 156 -29.21 19.72 -26.01
C LEU A 156 -29.39 18.39 -26.75
N SER A 157 -29.86 17.36 -26.06
CA SER A 157 -30.07 16.04 -26.63
C SER A 157 -31.55 15.82 -26.95
N PHE A 158 -31.81 15.44 -28.20
CA PHE A 158 -33.10 15.02 -28.71
C PHE A 158 -33.12 13.53 -28.90
N GLU A 159 -33.96 12.81 -28.18
CA GLU A 159 -34.22 11.39 -28.40
C GLU A 159 -35.56 11.21 -29.05
N ILE A 160 -35.58 10.69 -30.27
CA ILE A 160 -36.79 10.49 -31.08
C ILE A 160 -36.93 9.01 -31.36
N GLU A 161 -37.95 8.39 -30.83
CA GLU A 161 -38.30 7.01 -31.10
C GLU A 161 -39.51 6.92 -32.01
N GLY A 162 -39.56 5.90 -32.85
CA GLY A 162 -40.71 5.61 -33.70
C GLY A 162 -40.51 4.34 -34.54
N PRO A 163 -41.59 3.68 -35.01
CA PRO A 163 -41.52 2.38 -35.67
C PRO A 163 -40.75 2.41 -36.99
N ASN A 164 -40.77 3.52 -37.71
CA ASN A 164 -40.13 3.69 -39.01
C ASN A 164 -38.92 4.63 -38.97
N ARG A 165 -38.42 4.96 -37.79
CA ARG A 165 -37.25 5.85 -37.66
C ARG A 165 -35.95 5.12 -37.93
N PRO A 166 -35.02 5.72 -38.73
CA PRO A 166 -33.69 5.17 -38.90
C PRO A 166 -32.89 5.34 -37.61
N GLN A 167 -32.01 4.40 -37.31
CA GLN A 167 -31.07 4.53 -36.19
C GLN A 167 -29.94 5.49 -36.57
N LEU A 168 -29.98 6.74 -36.05
CA LEU A 168 -29.07 7.80 -36.47
C LEU A 168 -28.81 8.75 -35.31
N THR A 169 -27.51 9.03 -35.02
CA THR A 169 -27.14 10.16 -34.18
C THR A 169 -26.43 11.18 -35.04
N VAL A 170 -26.93 12.41 -35.00
CA VAL A 170 -26.34 13.56 -35.69
C VAL A 170 -26.18 14.69 -34.69
N VAL A 171 -25.04 15.33 -34.72
CA VAL A 171 -24.74 16.48 -33.87
C VAL A 171 -24.70 17.75 -34.74
N ASP A 172 -25.54 18.71 -34.43
CA ASP A 172 -25.46 20.07 -34.98
C ASP A 172 -24.52 20.91 -34.12
N VAL A 173 -23.43 21.38 -34.72
CA VAL A 173 -22.47 22.23 -34.05
C VAL A 173 -22.72 23.70 -34.42
N PRO A 174 -22.62 24.65 -33.45
CA PRO A 174 -22.73 26.07 -33.74
C PRO A 174 -21.87 26.51 -34.94
N GLY A 175 -22.44 27.43 -35.76
CA GLY A 175 -21.70 27.91 -36.93
C GLY A 175 -20.44 28.68 -36.60
N LEU A 176 -19.35 28.39 -37.28
CA LEU A 176 -18.09 29.10 -37.11
C LEU A 176 -18.26 30.60 -37.38
N ILE A 177 -17.80 31.42 -36.45
CA ILE A 177 -17.91 32.87 -36.47
C ILE A 177 -16.59 33.44 -37.01
N GLN A 178 -16.62 34.03 -38.19
CA GLN A 178 -15.44 34.64 -38.81
C GLN A 178 -15.18 36.07 -38.30
N ASN A 179 -16.23 36.87 -38.14
CA ASN A 179 -16.15 38.26 -37.69
C ASN A 179 -17.05 38.50 -36.49
N VAL A 180 -16.59 39.28 -35.54
CA VAL A 180 -17.37 39.73 -34.37
C VAL A 180 -18.46 40.69 -34.84
N THR A 181 -19.70 40.34 -34.59
CA THR A 181 -20.87 41.16 -34.90
C THR A 181 -21.53 41.63 -33.59
N LYS A 182 -22.47 42.61 -33.68
CA LYS A 182 -23.20 43.11 -32.50
C LYS A 182 -23.79 41.95 -31.71
N GLY A 183 -23.41 41.79 -30.43
CA GLY A 183 -23.92 40.75 -29.51
C GLY A 183 -23.11 39.46 -29.42
N VAL A 184 -21.91 39.39 -30.04
CA VAL A 184 -21.00 38.26 -29.97
C VAL A 184 -19.61 38.74 -29.55
N THR A 185 -19.02 38.13 -28.54
CA THR A 185 -17.72 38.47 -27.99
C THR A 185 -16.61 37.60 -28.59
N GLU A 186 -15.33 38.00 -28.42
CA GLU A 186 -14.19 37.14 -28.77
C GLU A 186 -14.17 35.86 -27.94
N GLN A 187 -14.76 35.89 -26.75
CA GLN A 187 -14.90 34.71 -25.89
C GLN A 187 -15.90 33.71 -26.48
N ASP A 188 -17.03 34.21 -27.02
CA ASP A 188 -18.02 33.38 -27.71
C ASP A 188 -17.41 32.70 -28.95
N LYS A 189 -16.59 33.41 -29.71
CA LYS A 189 -15.84 32.84 -30.84
C LYS A 189 -14.92 31.70 -30.43
N ARG A 190 -14.24 31.84 -29.29
CA ARG A 190 -13.42 30.76 -28.74
C ARG A 190 -14.25 29.56 -28.32
N ILE A 191 -15.36 29.76 -27.62
CA ILE A 191 -16.27 28.70 -27.21
C ILE A 191 -16.77 27.90 -28.43
N VAL A 192 -17.21 28.58 -29.49
CA VAL A 192 -17.65 27.91 -30.72
C VAL A 192 -16.54 27.13 -31.39
N ALA A 193 -15.31 27.68 -31.42
CA ALA A 193 -14.17 26.97 -31.97
C ALA A 193 -13.82 25.72 -31.12
N GLU A 194 -13.82 25.83 -29.80
CA GLU A 194 -13.57 24.71 -28.89
C GLU A 194 -14.64 23.61 -29.02
N ILE A 195 -15.92 23.96 -29.11
CA ILE A 195 -16.99 22.97 -29.35
C ILE A 195 -16.76 22.26 -30.70
N THR A 196 -16.44 22.99 -31.74
CA THR A 196 -16.20 22.42 -33.07
C THR A 196 -14.97 21.50 -33.05
N ASP A 197 -13.88 21.95 -32.45
CA ASP A 197 -12.63 21.17 -32.27
C ASP A 197 -12.87 19.89 -31.46
N PHE A 198 -13.71 19.93 -30.42
CA PHE A 198 -14.05 18.75 -29.63
C PHE A 198 -14.65 17.64 -30.49
N TYR A 199 -15.60 17.96 -31.38
CA TYR A 199 -16.22 16.96 -32.26
C TYR A 199 -15.29 16.52 -33.40
N ILE A 200 -14.48 17.43 -33.94
CA ILE A 200 -13.54 17.10 -35.03
C ILE A 200 -12.41 16.17 -34.53
N LYS A 201 -11.91 16.36 -33.32
CA LYS A 201 -10.83 15.53 -32.72
C LYS A 201 -11.28 14.13 -32.32
N GLN A 202 -12.59 13.87 -32.28
CA GLN A 202 -13.10 12.53 -31.99
C GLN A 202 -12.85 11.60 -33.19
N GLU A 203 -12.02 10.58 -33.01
CA GLU A 203 -11.63 9.65 -34.09
C GLU A 203 -12.80 8.94 -34.76
N ARG A 204 -13.92 8.76 -34.06
CA ARG A 204 -15.12 8.06 -34.54
C ARG A 204 -16.24 8.96 -34.99
N THR A 205 -16.03 10.27 -35.01
CA THR A 205 -17.00 11.25 -35.51
C THR A 205 -16.71 11.56 -36.98
N ILE A 206 -17.72 11.38 -37.83
CA ILE A 206 -17.66 11.84 -39.20
C ILE A 206 -18.08 13.32 -39.23
N CYS A 207 -17.16 14.19 -39.60
CA CYS A 207 -17.48 15.61 -39.75
C CYS A 207 -17.95 15.92 -41.16
N LEU A 208 -19.22 16.31 -41.31
CA LEU A 208 -19.78 16.84 -42.55
C LEU A 208 -19.53 18.35 -42.61
N ALA A 209 -18.48 18.75 -43.32
CA ALA A 209 -18.16 20.17 -43.49
C ALA A 209 -18.95 20.77 -44.66
N LEU A 210 -19.75 21.79 -44.37
CA LEU A 210 -20.57 22.54 -45.35
C LEU A 210 -19.91 23.88 -45.65
N ASP A 211 -19.55 24.13 -46.92
CA ASP A 211 -19.00 25.40 -47.35
C ASP A 211 -19.70 25.86 -48.65
N LEU A 212 -20.09 27.12 -48.67
CA LEU A 212 -20.74 27.77 -49.82
C LEU A 212 -19.76 28.42 -50.80
N ARG A 213 -18.46 28.51 -50.47
CA ARG A 213 -17.49 29.24 -51.28
C ARG A 213 -16.21 28.44 -51.49
N LYS A 214 -15.90 28.23 -52.79
CA LYS A 214 -14.70 27.66 -53.39
C LYS A 214 -13.42 27.55 -52.56
N LYS A 215 -12.77 26.41 -52.72
CA LYS A 215 -11.34 26.03 -52.48
C LYS A 215 -10.45 26.81 -51.51
N ALA A 216 -10.56 28.12 -51.37
CA ALA A 216 -9.74 28.96 -50.49
C ALA A 216 -10.15 28.87 -48.99
N ALA A 217 -11.41 28.45 -48.71
CA ALA A 217 -11.89 28.30 -47.33
C ALA A 217 -11.51 26.94 -46.72
N SER A 218 -11.18 25.92 -47.53
CA SER A 218 -10.70 24.64 -47.03
C SER A 218 -9.32 24.78 -46.43
N ASP A 219 -8.46 25.66 -46.94
CA ASP A 219 -7.09 25.86 -46.44
C ASP A 219 -7.09 26.65 -45.13
N ALA A 220 -8.04 27.58 -44.92
CA ALA A 220 -8.20 28.30 -43.65
C ALA A 220 -8.83 27.41 -42.55
N PHE A 221 -9.70 26.48 -42.93
CA PHE A 221 -10.30 25.49 -42.02
C PHE A 221 -9.27 24.43 -41.60
N LEU A 222 -8.37 24.05 -42.53
CA LEU A 222 -7.29 23.08 -42.29
C LEU A 222 -6.04 23.70 -41.62
N SER A 223 -5.86 25.01 -41.65
CA SER A 223 -4.73 25.69 -41.01
C SER A 223 -4.92 25.88 -39.51
N SER A 224 -6.13 25.78 -38.99
CA SER A 224 -6.44 25.82 -37.56
C SER A 224 -6.51 24.42 -36.91
N THR A 225 -6.54 23.34 -37.70
CA THR A 225 -6.57 21.97 -37.20
C THR A 225 -5.37 21.21 -37.73
N GLU A 226 -4.54 20.74 -36.83
CA GLU A 226 -3.33 19.95 -37.12
C GLU A 226 -3.63 18.80 -38.10
N LYS A 227 -2.68 18.54 -38.99
CA LYS A 227 -2.78 17.61 -40.14
C LYS A 227 -3.18 16.16 -39.81
N GLU A 228 -3.32 15.78 -38.54
CA GLU A 228 -3.66 14.42 -38.09
C GLU A 228 -5.16 14.09 -38.10
N ALA A 229 -6.04 15.08 -38.08
CA ALA A 229 -7.50 14.87 -38.08
C ALA A 229 -8.12 14.61 -39.47
N SER A 230 -7.32 14.49 -40.52
CA SER A 230 -7.79 14.51 -41.91
C SER A 230 -8.50 13.23 -42.41
N SER A 231 -8.46 12.10 -41.68
CA SER A 231 -9.06 10.84 -42.14
C SER A 231 -10.61 10.80 -41.98
N ASN A 232 -11.17 11.58 -41.07
CA ASN A 232 -12.59 11.57 -40.72
C ASN A 232 -13.38 12.79 -41.28
N LEU A 233 -12.68 13.72 -41.94
CA LEU A 233 -13.28 14.91 -42.52
C LEU A 233 -13.83 14.59 -43.94
N ARG A 234 -15.12 14.76 -44.16
CA ARG A 234 -15.77 14.63 -45.47
C ARG A 234 -16.37 15.97 -45.88
N PHE A 235 -15.85 16.53 -46.96
CA PHE A 235 -16.32 17.79 -47.50
C PHE A 235 -17.49 17.54 -48.45
N PHE A 236 -18.65 18.14 -48.15
CA PHE A 236 -19.75 18.24 -49.08
C PHE A 236 -19.90 19.68 -49.56
N THR A 237 -19.57 19.95 -50.81
CA THR A 237 -19.73 21.24 -51.42
C THR A 237 -21.19 21.37 -51.86
N THR A 238 -21.99 22.18 -51.14
CA THR A 238 -23.34 22.53 -51.59
C THR A 238 -23.23 23.59 -52.65
N CYS A 239 -22.96 23.22 -53.90
CA CYS A 239 -23.14 24.11 -55.03
C CYS A 239 -24.55 23.95 -55.57
N HIS A 240 -25.36 24.98 -55.42
CA HIS A 240 -26.59 25.30 -56.13
C HIS A 240 -27.96 25.19 -55.39
N PRO A 241 -28.83 26.17 -55.60
CA PRO A 241 -30.13 26.29 -54.92
C PRO A 241 -31.22 25.31 -55.37
N SER A 242 -30.89 24.30 -56.16
CA SER A 242 -31.82 23.23 -56.54
C SER A 242 -31.46 21.91 -55.83
N LEU A 243 -31.56 21.91 -54.51
CA LEU A 243 -31.65 20.65 -53.71
C LEU A 243 -32.99 19.94 -53.99
N LYS A 244 -33.35 19.81 -55.27
CA LYS A 244 -34.50 19.01 -55.73
C LYS A 244 -34.26 17.51 -55.69
N ASN A 245 -33.02 17.04 -55.41
CA ASN A 245 -32.67 15.62 -55.24
C ASN A 245 -32.15 15.35 -53.82
N THR A 246 -32.97 15.60 -52.81
CA THR A 246 -32.71 15.24 -51.42
C THR A 246 -32.45 13.74 -51.23
N SER A 247 -32.98 12.88 -52.08
CA SER A 247 -32.79 11.41 -52.07
C SER A 247 -31.35 10.99 -52.38
N SER A 248 -30.68 11.59 -53.36
CA SER A 248 -29.28 11.26 -53.72
C SER A 248 -28.29 11.68 -52.62
N PHE A 249 -28.50 12.84 -52.01
CA PHE A 249 -27.68 13.32 -50.90
C PHE A 249 -27.85 12.42 -49.66
N ARG A 250 -29.08 12.06 -49.31
CA ARG A 250 -29.41 11.13 -48.21
C ARG A 250 -28.75 9.77 -48.44
N ALA A 251 -28.80 9.22 -49.63
CA ALA A 251 -28.18 7.94 -49.97
C ALA A 251 -26.64 7.99 -49.82
N SER A 252 -26.01 9.05 -50.31
CA SER A 252 -24.55 9.23 -50.20
C SER A 252 -24.08 9.39 -48.76
N ALA A 253 -24.75 10.21 -47.94
CA ALA A 253 -24.42 10.39 -46.53
C ALA A 253 -24.60 9.09 -45.70
N ARG A 254 -25.62 8.29 -46.05
CA ARG A 254 -25.83 6.98 -45.43
C ARG A 254 -24.73 5.97 -45.76
N LEU A 255 -24.36 5.87 -47.04
CA LEU A 255 -23.28 4.93 -47.46
C LEU A 255 -21.98 5.25 -46.78
N VAL A 256 -21.54 6.51 -46.74
CA VAL A 256 -20.33 6.96 -46.08
C VAL A 256 -20.35 6.60 -44.57
N ARG A 257 -21.52 6.77 -43.92
CA ARG A 257 -21.67 6.43 -42.51
C ARG A 257 -21.55 4.93 -42.23
N ILE A 258 -22.25 4.11 -43.02
CA ILE A 258 -22.23 2.66 -42.79
C ILE A 258 -20.83 2.09 -43.02
N GLU A 259 -20.15 2.56 -44.06
CA GLU A 259 -18.78 2.16 -44.36
C GLU A 259 -17.82 2.56 -43.23
N HIS A 260 -18.01 3.78 -42.67
CA HIS A 260 -17.24 4.21 -41.51
C HIS A 260 -17.52 3.36 -40.26
N ILE A 261 -18.80 3.09 -39.95
CA ILE A 261 -19.16 2.23 -38.81
C ILE A 261 -18.58 0.83 -39.00
N LYS A 262 -18.69 0.22 -40.20
CA LYS A 262 -18.09 -1.09 -40.47
C LYS A 262 -16.56 -1.11 -40.23
N ARG A 263 -15.90 -0.03 -40.62
CA ARG A 263 -14.44 0.12 -40.40
C ARG A 263 -14.09 0.30 -38.92
N GLU A 264 -14.92 1.02 -38.15
CA GLU A 264 -14.67 1.32 -36.74
C GLU A 264 -15.14 0.23 -35.75
N LEU A 265 -16.02 -0.68 -36.17
CA LEU A 265 -16.48 -1.78 -35.31
C LEU A 265 -15.35 -2.66 -34.76
N PRO A 266 -14.33 -3.05 -35.54
CA PRO A 266 -13.18 -3.81 -35.02
C PRO A 266 -12.35 -3.02 -33.99
N ASN A 267 -12.16 -1.72 -34.23
CA ASN A 267 -11.46 -0.81 -33.30
C ASN A 267 -12.25 -0.67 -32.00
N LEU A 268 -13.56 -0.47 -32.09
CA LEU A 268 -14.44 -0.37 -30.93
C LEU A 268 -14.42 -1.64 -30.07
N ARG A 269 -14.39 -2.81 -30.72
CA ARG A 269 -14.25 -4.10 -30.03
C ARG A 269 -12.92 -4.20 -29.27
N ARG A 270 -11.82 -3.81 -29.92
CA ARG A 270 -10.49 -3.81 -29.29
C ARG A 270 -10.45 -2.90 -28.05
N ASP A 271 -11.00 -1.70 -28.19
CA ASP A 271 -11.03 -0.74 -27.07
C ASP A 271 -11.93 -1.23 -25.92
N LEU A 272 -13.02 -1.92 -26.27
CA LEU A 272 -13.89 -2.58 -25.28
C LEU A 272 -13.14 -3.69 -24.54
N ASP A 273 -12.38 -4.53 -25.26
CA ASP A 273 -11.58 -5.59 -24.63
C ASP A 273 -10.46 -4.99 -23.73
N ILE A 274 -9.84 -3.88 -24.14
CA ILE A 274 -8.85 -3.15 -23.33
C ILE A 274 -9.53 -2.57 -22.08
N ALA A 275 -10.64 -1.84 -22.24
CA ALA A 275 -11.36 -1.24 -21.12
C ALA A 275 -11.87 -2.30 -20.13
N LEU A 276 -12.31 -3.46 -20.63
CA LEU A 276 -12.71 -4.60 -19.80
C LEU A 276 -11.53 -5.17 -19.01
N ALA A 277 -10.38 -5.36 -19.66
CA ALA A 277 -9.17 -5.86 -19.01
C ALA A 277 -8.68 -4.88 -17.91
N GLU A 278 -8.67 -3.57 -18.20
CA GLU A 278 -8.30 -2.54 -17.23
C GLU A 278 -9.27 -2.50 -16.04
N THR A 279 -10.58 -2.56 -16.31
CA THR A 279 -11.61 -2.54 -15.25
C THR A 279 -11.50 -3.79 -14.36
N THR A 280 -11.26 -4.96 -14.98
CA THR A 280 -11.05 -6.22 -14.25
C THR A 280 -9.78 -6.14 -13.40
N ALA A 281 -8.67 -5.65 -13.96
CA ALA A 281 -7.43 -5.46 -13.21
C ALA A 281 -7.57 -4.47 -12.04
N GLN A 282 -8.41 -3.44 -12.20
CA GLN A 282 -8.71 -2.50 -11.11
C GLN A 282 -9.56 -3.16 -10.01
N LEU A 283 -10.55 -3.99 -10.37
CA LEU A 283 -11.34 -4.78 -9.41
C LEU A 283 -10.47 -5.79 -8.67
N ASP A 284 -9.56 -6.48 -9.38
CA ASP A 284 -8.63 -7.46 -8.79
C ASP A 284 -7.68 -6.78 -7.77
N ARG A 285 -7.24 -5.55 -8.06
CA ARG A 285 -6.42 -4.75 -7.11
C ARG A 285 -7.18 -4.37 -5.84
N LEU A 286 -8.49 -4.22 -5.89
CA LEU A 286 -9.32 -3.98 -4.71
C LEU A 286 -9.49 -5.25 -3.86
N GLY A 287 -9.17 -6.43 -4.41
CA GLY A 287 -9.26 -7.72 -3.71
C GLY A 287 -10.70 -8.19 -3.52
N SER A 288 -10.91 -9.13 -2.60
CA SER A 288 -12.23 -9.72 -2.30
C SER A 288 -13.20 -8.70 -1.67
N THR A 289 -14.48 -8.88 -1.89
CA THR A 289 -15.55 -8.08 -1.28
C THR A 289 -15.59 -8.28 0.24
N ARG A 290 -15.88 -7.21 0.98
CA ARG A 290 -15.97 -7.19 2.44
C ARG A 290 -17.18 -6.34 2.87
N ALA A 291 -18.34 -6.67 2.30
CA ALA A 291 -19.59 -5.93 2.50
C ALA A 291 -20.47 -6.54 3.60
N THR A 292 -20.39 -7.86 3.78
CA THR A 292 -21.17 -8.61 4.76
C THR A 292 -20.27 -9.17 5.87
N ALA A 293 -20.86 -9.51 7.02
CA ALA A 293 -20.12 -10.12 8.14
C ALA A 293 -19.46 -11.45 7.73
N ASP A 294 -20.13 -12.26 6.91
CA ASP A 294 -19.59 -13.54 6.43
C ASP A 294 -18.40 -13.34 5.49
N GLU A 295 -18.48 -12.39 4.57
CA GLU A 295 -17.36 -12.05 3.68
C GLU A 295 -16.17 -11.52 4.47
N CYS A 296 -16.40 -10.64 5.45
CA CYS A 296 -15.39 -10.12 6.35
C CYS A 296 -14.74 -11.25 7.17
N ARG A 297 -15.54 -12.19 7.68
CA ARG A 297 -15.08 -13.36 8.45
C ARG A 297 -14.22 -14.28 7.58
N ASN A 298 -14.65 -14.60 6.37
CA ASN A 298 -13.88 -15.40 5.41
C ASN A 298 -12.54 -14.73 5.06
N TYR A 299 -12.56 -13.41 4.86
CA TYR A 299 -11.34 -12.64 4.61
C TYR A 299 -10.37 -12.71 5.81
N LEU A 300 -10.85 -12.46 7.04
CA LEU A 300 -10.04 -12.54 8.25
C LEU A 300 -9.53 -13.96 8.50
N THR A 301 -10.32 -14.99 8.18
CA THR A 301 -9.90 -16.39 8.28
C THR A 301 -8.74 -16.69 7.34
N THR A 302 -8.83 -16.28 6.09
CA THR A 302 -7.73 -16.44 5.11
C THR A 302 -6.47 -15.70 5.58
N LEU A 303 -6.64 -14.49 6.10
CA LEU A 303 -5.55 -13.69 6.65
C LEU A 303 -4.89 -14.36 7.87
N SER A 304 -5.72 -14.90 8.78
CA SER A 304 -5.23 -15.58 9.98
C SER A 304 -4.48 -16.87 9.66
N LEU A 305 -4.87 -17.61 8.62
CA LEU A 305 -4.13 -18.77 8.13
C LEU A 305 -2.74 -18.35 7.62
N LYS A 306 -2.68 -17.33 6.77
CA LYS A 306 -1.40 -16.82 6.26
C LYS A 306 -0.50 -16.30 7.40
N PHE A 307 -1.08 -15.58 8.37
CA PHE A 307 -0.35 -15.13 9.56
C PHE A 307 0.21 -16.30 10.36
N LEU A 308 -0.60 -17.32 10.64
CA LEU A 308 -0.23 -18.52 11.40
C LEU A 308 0.89 -19.29 10.70
N GLU A 309 0.76 -19.55 9.41
CA GLU A 309 1.76 -20.30 8.64
C GLU A 309 3.10 -19.56 8.58
N THR A 310 3.09 -18.28 8.24
CA THR A 310 4.30 -17.47 8.14
C THR A 310 4.97 -17.27 9.50
N THR A 311 4.18 -17.00 10.55
CA THR A 311 4.72 -16.85 11.92
C THR A 311 5.32 -18.17 12.41
N LYS A 312 4.66 -19.30 12.15
CA LYS A 312 5.16 -20.62 12.49
C LYS A 312 6.50 -20.90 11.80
N ALA A 313 6.60 -20.65 10.50
CA ALA A 313 7.83 -20.79 9.74
C ALA A 313 8.95 -19.90 10.30
N ALA A 314 8.67 -18.65 10.64
CA ALA A 314 9.61 -17.71 11.23
C ALA A 314 10.08 -18.15 12.62
N VAL A 315 9.20 -18.72 13.46
CA VAL A 315 9.49 -19.22 14.80
C VAL A 315 10.28 -20.54 14.73
N ASP A 316 9.95 -21.43 13.80
CA ASP A 316 10.63 -22.72 13.65
C ASP A 316 11.98 -22.59 12.90
N GLY A 317 12.21 -21.45 12.20
CA GLY A 317 13.43 -21.20 11.44
C GLY A 317 13.41 -21.80 10.04
N HIS A 318 12.23 -22.10 9.50
CA HIS A 318 12.01 -22.57 8.14
C HIS A 318 11.68 -21.36 7.25
N TYR A 319 12.67 -20.82 6.55
CA TYR A 319 12.56 -19.59 5.76
C TYR A 319 12.28 -19.89 4.29
N GLU A 320 11.24 -20.69 4.04
CA GLU A 320 10.76 -21.02 2.71
C GLU A 320 9.59 -20.10 2.30
N GLY A 321 9.47 -19.83 0.99
CA GLY A 321 8.39 -19.00 0.44
C GLY A 321 8.76 -17.53 0.25
N ASP A 322 7.90 -16.81 -0.49
CA ASP A 322 8.12 -15.45 -0.99
C ASP A 322 8.39 -14.42 0.10
N TYR A 323 7.80 -14.61 1.29
CA TYR A 323 7.99 -13.69 2.42
C TYR A 323 9.44 -13.57 2.88
N PHE A 324 10.25 -14.64 2.70
CA PHE A 324 11.63 -14.72 3.20
C PHE A 324 12.71 -14.53 2.13
N GLN A 325 12.33 -14.33 0.85
CA GLN A 325 13.25 -14.34 -0.29
C GLN A 325 14.18 -13.12 -0.40
N ASP A 326 13.78 -11.97 0.13
CA ASP A 326 14.51 -10.70 0.00
C ASP A 326 15.71 -10.59 0.97
N PHE A 327 16.56 -11.60 1.07
CA PHE A 327 17.73 -11.54 1.94
C PHE A 327 18.97 -11.21 1.11
N ALA A 328 19.55 -10.01 1.35
CA ALA A 328 20.80 -9.63 0.73
C ALA A 328 21.97 -10.43 1.33
N ASP A 329 22.94 -10.79 0.49
CA ASP A 329 24.10 -11.62 0.85
C ASP A 329 25.15 -10.91 1.75
N ASP A 330 24.89 -9.67 2.15
CA ASP A 330 25.79 -8.76 2.88
C ASP A 330 25.95 -9.06 4.38
N GLY A 331 25.53 -10.25 4.84
CA GLY A 331 25.59 -10.62 6.25
C GLY A 331 24.31 -10.32 7.03
N PHE A 332 24.25 -10.81 8.30
CA PHE A 332 23.11 -10.66 9.18
C PHE A 332 23.22 -9.36 9.99
N ASP A 333 22.46 -8.32 9.59
CA ASP A 333 22.31 -7.09 10.37
C ASP A 333 20.95 -7.06 11.06
N ILE A 334 20.92 -7.05 12.40
CA ILE A 334 19.69 -7.04 13.20
C ILE A 334 18.84 -5.77 13.01
N ALA A 335 19.46 -4.67 12.61
CA ALA A 335 18.76 -3.42 12.33
C ALA A 335 18.03 -3.46 10.98
N SER A 336 18.40 -4.38 10.10
CA SER A 336 17.81 -4.55 8.78
C SER A 336 16.38 -5.09 8.89
N PRO A 337 15.41 -4.50 8.14
CA PRO A 337 14.04 -5.02 8.07
C PRO A 337 13.95 -6.47 7.61
N GLN A 338 14.88 -6.92 6.77
CA GLN A 338 14.96 -8.29 6.26
C GLN A 338 15.34 -9.30 7.35
N SER A 339 16.25 -8.90 8.23
CA SER A 339 16.65 -9.75 9.37
C SER A 339 15.51 -9.97 10.36
N VAL A 340 14.62 -8.97 10.55
CA VAL A 340 13.45 -9.09 11.40
C VAL A 340 12.48 -10.15 10.88
N LYS A 341 12.35 -10.33 9.56
CA LYS A 341 11.53 -11.40 8.97
C LYS A 341 11.98 -12.79 9.43
N ARG A 342 13.29 -13.00 9.62
CA ARG A 342 13.89 -14.25 10.09
C ARG A 342 13.95 -14.29 11.63
N LEU A 343 12.79 -14.23 12.26
CA LEU A 343 12.63 -14.02 13.70
C LEU A 343 13.46 -14.97 14.55
N ARG A 344 13.53 -16.27 14.23
CA ARG A 344 14.35 -17.24 14.99
C ARG A 344 15.82 -16.87 14.97
N ALA A 345 16.37 -16.50 13.81
CA ALA A 345 17.76 -16.10 13.66
C ALA A 345 18.04 -14.80 14.43
N ALA A 346 17.15 -13.82 14.33
CA ALA A 346 17.25 -12.56 15.07
C ALA A 346 17.27 -12.78 16.59
N ILE A 347 16.37 -13.61 17.11
CA ILE A 347 16.32 -13.94 18.54
C ILE A 347 17.58 -14.70 18.98
N GLN A 348 18.10 -15.63 18.19
CA GLN A 348 19.34 -16.33 18.51
C GLN A 348 20.54 -15.36 18.57
N TYR A 349 20.61 -14.42 17.64
CA TYR A 349 21.64 -13.37 17.65
C TYR A 349 21.58 -12.53 18.93
N VAL A 350 20.38 -12.06 19.31
CA VAL A 350 20.20 -11.26 20.55
C VAL A 350 20.46 -12.09 21.81
N ASN A 351 20.10 -13.38 21.83
CA ASN A 351 20.43 -14.29 22.94
C ASN A 351 21.96 -14.48 23.09
N GLN A 352 22.68 -14.56 21.97
CA GLN A 352 24.14 -14.65 21.98
C GLN A 352 24.78 -13.36 22.49
N ASP A 353 24.26 -12.18 22.02
CA ASP A 353 24.73 -10.90 22.54
C ASP A 353 24.44 -10.73 24.04
N PHE A 354 23.26 -11.17 24.50
CA PHE A 354 22.94 -11.19 25.92
C PHE A 354 23.93 -12.06 26.73
N ALA A 355 24.24 -13.25 26.24
CA ALA A 355 25.21 -14.13 26.90
C ALA A 355 26.61 -13.47 26.98
N GLU A 356 27.06 -12.79 25.92
CA GLU A 356 28.31 -12.04 25.88
C GLU A 356 28.27 -10.83 26.81
N THR A 357 27.15 -10.09 26.78
CA THR A 357 26.92 -8.94 27.66
C THR A 357 26.91 -9.34 29.12
N MET A 358 26.25 -10.45 29.47
CA MET A 358 26.29 -11.00 30.82
C MET A 358 27.72 -11.37 31.24
N ARG A 359 28.53 -11.91 30.34
CA ARG A 359 29.94 -12.24 30.63
C ARG A 359 30.78 -10.98 30.85
N ARG A 360 30.59 -9.93 30.05
CA ARG A 360 31.40 -8.71 30.09
C ARG A 360 30.90 -7.69 31.11
N LYS A 361 29.59 -7.57 31.31
CA LYS A 361 28.96 -6.51 32.12
C LYS A 361 28.21 -7.04 33.34
N GLY A 362 28.00 -8.36 33.44
CA GLY A 362 27.23 -9.00 34.50
C GLY A 362 27.84 -8.84 35.91
N PRO A 363 29.15 -8.97 36.12
CA PRO A 363 29.73 -8.80 37.47
C PRO A 363 29.75 -7.32 37.86
N LYS A 364 29.58 -7.03 39.15
CA LYS A 364 29.76 -5.68 39.71
C LYS A 364 31.20 -5.20 39.49
N HIS A 365 32.18 -6.09 39.69
CA HIS A 365 33.60 -5.88 39.42
C HIS A 365 34.28 -7.22 39.03
N PHE A 366 35.37 -7.13 38.27
CA PHE A 366 36.22 -8.27 37.97
C PHE A 366 37.29 -8.42 39.06
N VAL A 367 37.83 -9.62 39.21
CA VAL A 367 38.95 -9.89 40.12
C VAL A 367 40.16 -10.35 39.28
N SER A 368 41.28 -9.62 39.37
CA SER A 368 42.55 -10.02 38.77
C SER A 368 43.22 -11.10 39.63
N TRP A 369 43.96 -12.02 38.98
CA TRP A 369 44.83 -12.99 39.66
C TRP A 369 46.18 -12.39 40.05
N GLU A 370 46.50 -11.19 39.55
CA GLU A 370 47.74 -10.47 39.85
C GLU A 370 47.56 -9.64 41.11
N ASP A 371 48.63 -9.52 41.90
CA ASP A 371 48.62 -8.80 43.17
C ASP A 371 48.60 -7.27 42.95
N SER A 372 49.04 -6.80 41.78
CA SER A 372 48.92 -5.43 41.35
C SER A 372 48.11 -5.35 40.05
N VAL A 373 47.11 -4.48 40.01
CA VAL A 373 46.49 -4.11 38.76
C VAL A 373 47.48 -3.18 38.07
N HIS A 374 48.04 -3.57 36.92
CA HIS A 374 48.69 -2.58 36.05
C HIS A 374 47.71 -1.46 35.80
N GLU A 375 48.08 -0.23 36.16
CA GLU A 375 47.26 0.93 35.85
C GLU A 375 46.86 0.83 34.36
N PRO A 376 45.55 0.91 34.03
CA PRO A 376 45.16 0.89 32.64
C PRO A 376 45.86 2.08 31.97
N SER A 377 46.62 1.80 30.91
CA SER A 377 47.30 2.83 30.14
C SER A 377 46.29 3.94 29.85
N LYS A 378 46.68 5.19 30.09
CA LYS A 378 45.83 6.41 29.98
C LYS A 378 45.09 6.60 28.67
N THR A 379 45.19 5.69 27.72
CA THR A 379 44.59 5.70 26.39
C THR A 379 43.26 4.94 26.30
N SER A 380 42.73 4.31 27.34
CA SER A 380 41.48 3.54 27.32
C SER A 380 40.51 3.91 28.46
N LEU A 381 40.28 5.20 28.65
CA LEU A 381 39.11 5.68 29.44
C LEU A 381 37.84 5.58 28.60
N LYS A 382 37.33 4.37 28.35
CA LYS A 382 35.94 4.17 28.01
C LYS A 382 35.13 4.35 29.28
N ALA A 383 34.29 5.37 29.34
CA ALA A 383 33.50 5.80 30.49
C ALA A 383 32.57 4.74 31.12
N ASN A 384 32.58 3.50 30.65
CA ASN A 384 31.74 2.37 31.09
C ASN A 384 32.53 1.08 31.41
N ALA A 385 33.82 1.15 31.67
CA ALA A 385 34.59 -0.06 32.03
C ALA A 385 34.23 -0.51 33.46
N ILE A 386 33.91 -1.81 33.63
CA ILE A 386 33.68 -2.39 34.95
C ILE A 386 35.01 -2.37 35.73
N PRO A 387 35.00 -1.92 36.99
CA PRO A 387 36.21 -1.89 37.81
C PRO A 387 36.80 -3.29 37.99
N THR A 388 38.09 -3.41 37.82
CA THR A 388 38.82 -4.63 38.09
C THR A 388 39.57 -4.46 39.40
N LEU A 389 39.23 -5.28 40.40
CA LEU A 389 39.92 -5.30 41.67
C LEU A 389 41.20 -6.15 41.55
N SER A 390 42.29 -5.69 42.17
CA SER A 390 43.43 -6.55 42.43
C SER A 390 43.02 -7.68 43.39
N ARG A 391 43.79 -8.77 43.46
CA ARG A 391 43.49 -9.85 44.38
C ARG A 391 43.46 -9.34 45.84
N GLN A 392 44.38 -8.44 46.19
CA GLN A 392 44.43 -7.85 47.53
C GLN A 392 43.18 -7.03 47.88
N GLU A 393 42.70 -6.20 46.95
CA GLU A 393 41.45 -5.44 47.13
C GLU A 393 40.24 -6.37 47.23
N ALA A 394 40.21 -7.46 46.43
CA ALA A 394 39.14 -8.44 46.51
C ALA A 394 39.14 -9.19 47.84
N LEU A 395 40.30 -9.56 48.37
CA LEU A 395 40.41 -10.15 49.70
C LEU A 395 39.96 -9.17 50.80
N ALA A 396 40.35 -7.91 50.71
CA ALA A 396 39.88 -6.88 51.63
C ALA A 396 38.35 -6.68 51.56
N TRP A 397 37.74 -6.81 50.36
CA TRP A 397 36.28 -6.82 50.21
C TRP A 397 35.64 -8.02 50.90
N VAL A 398 36.14 -9.24 50.67
CA VAL A 398 35.67 -10.47 51.32
C VAL A 398 35.82 -10.37 52.83
N ALA A 399 36.97 -9.86 53.34
CA ALA A 399 37.20 -9.67 54.78
C ALA A 399 36.18 -8.75 55.43
N ARG A 400 35.79 -7.64 54.78
CA ARG A 400 34.72 -6.74 55.28
C ARG A 400 33.39 -7.47 55.41
N VAL A 401 33.03 -8.30 54.44
CA VAL A 401 31.77 -9.07 54.49
C VAL A 401 31.89 -10.17 55.56
N LEU A 402 33.03 -10.84 55.66
CA LEU A 402 33.29 -11.88 56.67
C LEU A 402 33.15 -11.34 58.10
N VAL A 403 33.73 -10.18 58.38
CA VAL A 403 33.65 -9.54 59.72
C VAL A 403 32.17 -9.19 60.03
N ARG A 404 31.43 -8.69 59.07
CA ARG A 404 30.02 -8.32 59.24
C ARG A 404 29.10 -9.52 59.49
N SER A 405 29.43 -10.67 58.85
CA SER A 405 28.59 -11.89 58.90
C SER A 405 29.11 -12.92 59.89
N ARG A 406 30.08 -12.57 60.74
CA ARG A 406 30.69 -13.49 61.72
C ARG A 406 29.70 -13.93 62.77
N GLY A 407 29.55 -15.23 62.94
CA GLY A 407 28.72 -15.87 63.95
C GLY A 407 29.57 -16.51 65.08
N LYS A 408 29.36 -17.80 65.36
CA LYS A 408 30.07 -18.56 66.37
C LYS A 408 31.19 -19.44 65.79
N GLU A 409 31.61 -19.20 64.56
CA GLU A 409 32.60 -19.95 63.84
C GLU A 409 33.98 -19.80 64.52
N PRO A 410 34.77 -20.86 64.66
CA PRO A 410 36.19 -20.79 65.11
C PRO A 410 36.97 -19.85 64.18
N ILE A 411 38.03 -19.21 64.75
CA ILE A 411 38.92 -18.36 63.96
C ILE A 411 39.60 -19.26 62.88
N GLY A 412 39.60 -18.78 61.63
CA GLY A 412 40.08 -19.51 60.46
C GLY A 412 39.03 -20.28 59.68
N ASN A 413 37.79 -20.37 60.18
CA ASN A 413 36.67 -20.86 59.47
C ASN A 413 35.75 -19.71 59.13
N TYR A 414 34.95 -19.88 58.08
CA TYR A 414 33.94 -18.90 57.69
C TYR A 414 32.55 -19.56 57.58
N ASN A 415 31.52 -18.79 57.81
CA ASN A 415 30.15 -19.24 57.58
C ASN A 415 29.93 -19.39 56.06
N PRO A 416 29.55 -20.59 55.55
CA PRO A 416 29.24 -20.75 54.12
C PRO A 416 28.22 -19.76 53.56
N LEU A 417 27.35 -19.20 54.39
CA LEU A 417 26.35 -18.20 54.00
C LEU A 417 26.98 -16.92 53.44
N ILE A 418 28.21 -16.59 53.81
CA ILE A 418 28.94 -15.43 53.26
C ILE A 418 29.08 -15.52 51.73
N ILE A 419 29.17 -16.72 51.17
CA ILE A 419 29.29 -16.92 49.74
C ILE A 419 28.02 -16.42 49.04
N GLY A 420 26.82 -16.60 49.63
CA GLY A 420 25.55 -16.06 49.16
C GLY A 420 25.54 -14.53 49.15
N GLU A 421 25.95 -13.88 50.29
CA GLU A 421 25.99 -12.40 50.36
C GLU A 421 26.94 -11.81 49.30
N LEU A 422 28.12 -12.38 49.16
CA LEU A 422 29.11 -11.97 48.17
C LEU A 422 28.59 -12.19 46.73
N PHE A 423 27.90 -13.31 46.50
CA PHE A 423 27.28 -13.60 45.21
C PHE A 423 26.19 -12.61 44.83
N TRP A 424 25.29 -12.27 45.76
CA TRP A 424 24.24 -11.30 45.50
C TRP A 424 24.80 -9.91 45.18
N GLU A 425 25.84 -9.48 45.93
CA GLU A 425 26.50 -8.21 45.63
C GLU A 425 27.18 -8.24 44.25
N LEU A 426 27.93 -9.31 43.92
CA LEU A 426 28.64 -9.45 42.66
C LEU A 426 27.67 -9.52 41.44
N SER A 427 26.51 -10.16 41.62
CA SER A 427 25.48 -10.36 40.59
C SER A 427 24.37 -9.29 40.55
N SER A 428 24.58 -8.16 41.21
CA SER A 428 23.55 -7.10 41.35
C SER A 428 23.08 -6.50 40.03
N LYS A 429 23.85 -6.59 38.95
CA LYS A 429 23.51 -6.07 37.63
C LYS A 429 22.67 -7.03 36.75
N TRP A 430 22.49 -8.28 37.19
CA TRP A 430 21.85 -9.30 36.33
C TRP A 430 20.40 -8.98 36.03
N GLU A 431 19.66 -8.45 37.00
CA GLU A 431 18.25 -8.03 36.83
C GLU A 431 18.12 -7.01 35.72
N LEU A 432 18.91 -5.93 35.77
CA LEU A 432 18.85 -4.87 34.75
C LEU A 432 19.16 -5.41 33.33
N LEU A 433 20.21 -6.23 33.21
CA LEU A 433 20.62 -6.80 31.93
C LEU A 433 19.59 -7.80 31.38
N ALA A 434 18.96 -8.58 32.25
CA ALA A 434 17.94 -9.53 31.84
C ALA A 434 16.62 -8.83 31.46
N THR A 435 16.25 -7.77 32.18
CA THR A 435 15.07 -6.95 31.83
C THR A 435 15.26 -6.28 30.48
N ASP A 436 16.40 -5.64 30.23
CA ASP A 436 16.75 -5.03 28.96
C ASP A 436 16.71 -6.06 27.79
N HIS A 437 17.17 -7.28 28.06
CA HIS A 437 17.09 -8.37 27.08
C HIS A 437 15.65 -8.78 26.77
N VAL A 438 14.77 -8.89 27.79
CA VAL A 438 13.34 -9.18 27.60
C VAL A 438 12.68 -8.08 26.77
N ASP A 439 12.98 -6.82 27.06
CA ASP A 439 12.45 -5.67 26.31
C ASP A 439 12.91 -5.67 24.85
N THR A 440 14.19 -5.98 24.60
CA THR A 440 14.74 -6.11 23.26
C THR A 440 14.03 -7.20 22.44
N VAL A 441 13.79 -8.36 23.04
CA VAL A 441 13.07 -9.46 22.35
C VAL A 441 11.60 -9.12 22.15
N ALA A 442 10.96 -8.44 23.11
CA ALA A 442 9.59 -7.97 22.95
C ALA A 442 9.45 -7.01 21.75
N ASP A 443 10.39 -6.11 21.61
CA ASP A 443 10.49 -5.17 20.49
C ASP A 443 10.68 -5.89 19.15
N LEU A 444 11.53 -6.92 19.10
CA LEU A 444 11.71 -7.76 17.92
C LEU A 444 10.43 -8.49 17.53
N CYS A 445 9.70 -9.06 18.47
CA CYS A 445 8.43 -9.73 18.21
C CYS A 445 7.39 -8.74 17.70
N SER A 446 7.34 -7.52 18.24
CA SER A 446 6.44 -6.47 17.75
C SER A 446 6.81 -6.05 16.33
N LYS A 447 8.07 -5.74 16.07
CA LYS A 447 8.55 -5.37 14.72
C LYS A 447 8.28 -6.47 13.70
N PHE A 448 8.47 -7.74 14.07
CA PHE A 448 8.14 -8.87 13.21
C PHE A 448 6.65 -8.93 12.88
N THR A 449 5.78 -8.84 13.88
CA THR A 449 4.32 -8.89 13.66
C THR A 449 3.83 -7.71 12.85
N ASP A 450 4.33 -6.51 13.11
CA ASP A 450 4.01 -5.30 12.34
C ASP A 450 4.42 -5.45 10.88
N ARG A 451 5.63 -5.96 10.63
CA ARG A 451 6.13 -6.20 9.27
C ARG A 451 5.33 -7.25 8.53
N LEU A 452 4.97 -8.35 9.21
CA LEU A 452 4.13 -9.39 8.63
C LEU A 452 2.75 -8.84 8.25
N LEU A 453 2.15 -8.03 9.12
CA LEU A 453 0.88 -7.38 8.83
C LEU A 453 0.99 -6.32 7.70
N GLU A 454 2.14 -5.66 7.57
CA GLU A 454 2.39 -4.73 6.44
C GLU A 454 2.33 -5.42 5.08
N GLU A 455 2.88 -6.61 4.98
CA GLU A 455 2.95 -7.37 3.73
C GLU A 455 1.68 -8.18 3.45
N THR A 456 0.91 -8.50 4.48
CA THR A 456 -0.27 -9.38 4.36
C THR A 456 -1.60 -8.65 4.41
N CYS A 457 -1.66 -7.48 5.05
CA CYS A 457 -2.90 -6.75 5.30
C CYS A 457 -2.95 -5.39 4.62
N PRO A 458 -4.10 -4.98 4.06
CA PRO A 458 -4.37 -3.59 3.70
C PRO A 458 -4.25 -2.65 4.93
N ARG A 459 -3.88 -1.40 4.66
CA ARG A 459 -3.66 -0.40 5.73
C ARG A 459 -4.87 -0.18 6.64
N ASP A 460 -6.07 -0.25 6.07
CA ASP A 460 -7.34 -0.05 6.79
C ASP A 460 -7.61 -1.13 7.84
N ILE A 461 -7.20 -2.37 7.60
CA ILE A 461 -7.38 -3.51 8.51
C ILE A 461 -6.26 -3.58 9.53
N ARG A 462 -5.02 -3.33 9.11
CA ARG A 462 -3.83 -3.51 9.94
C ARG A 462 -3.94 -2.81 11.29
N ALA A 463 -4.26 -1.51 11.29
CA ALA A 463 -4.37 -0.73 12.53
C ALA A 463 -5.46 -1.26 13.46
N ARG A 464 -6.63 -1.63 12.90
CA ARG A 464 -7.76 -2.15 13.68
C ARG A 464 -7.49 -3.55 14.24
N LEU A 465 -6.88 -4.44 13.44
CA LEU A 465 -6.51 -5.78 13.87
C LEU A 465 -5.41 -5.75 14.94
N SER A 466 -4.39 -4.89 14.76
CA SER A 466 -3.33 -4.69 15.74
C SER A 466 -3.90 -4.22 17.07
N ALA A 467 -4.77 -3.20 17.07
CA ALA A 467 -5.40 -2.68 18.28
C ALA A 467 -6.35 -3.67 18.96
N LEU A 468 -7.10 -4.47 18.19
CA LEU A 468 -8.09 -5.38 18.76
C LEU A 468 -7.47 -6.64 19.40
N LYS A 469 -6.37 -7.17 18.83
CA LYS A 469 -5.89 -8.52 19.22
C LYS A 469 -4.39 -8.63 19.38
N ILE A 470 -3.61 -8.08 18.44
CA ILE A 470 -2.16 -8.35 18.38
C ILE A 470 -1.41 -7.63 19.51
N ALA A 471 -1.70 -6.35 19.74
CA ALA A 471 -1.03 -5.55 20.76
C ALA A 471 -1.24 -6.15 22.16
N ASP A 472 -2.48 -6.46 22.52
CA ASP A 472 -2.83 -7.08 23.81
C ASP A 472 -2.17 -8.47 23.96
N GLY A 473 -2.15 -9.26 22.88
CA GLY A 473 -1.50 -10.55 22.87
C GLY A 473 0.02 -10.48 23.09
N LEU A 474 0.70 -9.52 22.49
CA LEU A 474 2.12 -9.26 22.68
C LEU A 474 2.40 -8.74 24.10
N GLN A 475 1.59 -7.81 24.59
CA GLN A 475 1.72 -7.28 25.95
C GLN A 475 1.51 -8.38 27.01
N ALA A 476 0.52 -9.24 26.84
CA ALA A 476 0.27 -10.37 27.74
C ALA A 476 1.46 -11.37 27.73
N ARG A 477 2.14 -11.56 26.60
CA ARG A 477 3.35 -12.37 26.48
C ARG A 477 4.52 -11.74 27.23
N LYS A 478 4.75 -10.44 27.03
CA LYS A 478 5.77 -9.67 27.76
C LYS A 478 5.52 -9.74 29.27
N ALA A 479 4.30 -9.54 29.73
CA ALA A 479 3.95 -9.62 31.15
C ALA A 479 4.26 -11.01 31.75
N ARG A 480 3.94 -12.10 31.02
CA ARG A 480 4.29 -13.47 31.46
C ARG A 480 5.79 -13.72 31.48
N ALA A 481 6.51 -13.19 30.49
CA ALA A 481 7.97 -13.29 30.45
C ALA A 481 8.61 -12.54 31.64
N THR A 482 8.11 -11.32 31.94
CA THR A 482 8.59 -10.55 33.10
C THR A 482 8.27 -11.25 34.42
N ALA A 483 7.07 -11.85 34.56
CA ALA A 483 6.72 -12.62 35.74
C ALA A 483 7.66 -13.83 35.94
N GLU A 484 7.97 -14.57 34.86
CA GLU A 484 8.92 -15.69 34.92
C GLU A 484 10.35 -15.22 35.22
N LEU A 485 10.77 -14.07 34.68
CA LEU A 485 12.06 -13.47 35.03
C LEU A 485 12.11 -13.13 36.52
N ASN A 486 11.04 -12.58 37.10
CA ASN A 486 10.97 -12.28 38.53
C ASN A 486 11.08 -13.55 39.37
N ASN A 487 10.42 -14.64 39.00
CA ASN A 487 10.57 -15.93 39.68
C ASN A 487 12.04 -16.40 39.68
N ILE A 488 12.74 -16.30 38.52
CA ILE A 488 14.16 -16.67 38.41
C ILE A 488 15.04 -15.74 39.26
N LEU A 489 14.66 -14.47 39.42
CA LEU A 489 15.37 -13.49 40.24
C LEU A 489 15.09 -13.74 41.72
N GLU A 490 13.91 -14.19 42.13
CA GLU A 490 13.59 -14.65 43.48
C GLU A 490 14.39 -15.89 43.83
N ASP A 491 14.42 -16.91 42.98
CA ASP A 491 15.24 -18.11 43.13
C ASP A 491 16.74 -17.76 43.29
N LYS A 492 17.22 -16.70 42.61
CA LYS A 492 18.60 -16.20 42.75
C LYS A 492 18.86 -15.55 44.12
N GLN A 493 17.82 -14.99 44.77
CA GLN A 493 17.93 -14.38 46.10
C GLN A 493 18.00 -15.43 47.22
N ASP A 494 17.54 -16.63 46.94
CA ASP A 494 17.78 -17.76 47.86
C ASP A 494 19.27 -18.13 47.88
N PHE A 495 19.66 -18.88 48.92
CA PHE A 495 21.05 -19.35 49.02
C PHE A 495 21.41 -20.19 47.79
N PRO A 496 22.47 -19.81 47.04
CA PRO A 496 22.80 -20.48 45.80
C PRO A 496 23.27 -21.91 46.02
N ILE A 497 22.46 -22.88 45.66
CA ILE A 497 22.79 -24.29 45.68
C ILE A 497 23.30 -24.68 44.29
N VAL A 498 24.44 -25.38 44.25
CA VAL A 498 25.07 -25.83 43.01
C VAL A 498 25.31 -27.33 43.05
N TYR A 499 24.58 -28.08 42.21
CA TYR A 499 24.79 -29.50 41.98
C TYR A 499 25.71 -29.81 40.81
N ASN A 500 26.18 -28.78 40.09
CA ASN A 500 26.99 -28.94 38.90
C ASN A 500 28.45 -29.20 39.29
N HIS A 501 29.04 -30.32 38.87
CA HIS A 501 30.43 -30.70 39.11
C HIS A 501 31.46 -29.66 38.63
N TYR A 502 31.11 -28.82 37.66
CA TYR A 502 31.94 -27.67 37.24
C TYR A 502 32.31 -26.73 38.41
N TYR A 503 31.44 -26.64 39.40
CA TYR A 503 31.75 -25.86 40.59
C TYR A 503 33.00 -26.42 41.28
N THR A 504 32.99 -27.72 41.61
CA THR A 504 34.11 -28.40 42.28
C THR A 504 35.39 -28.34 41.46
N ASP A 505 35.29 -28.59 40.13
CA ASP A 505 36.44 -28.49 39.21
C ASP A 505 37.04 -27.09 39.18
N ASN A 506 36.22 -26.04 39.15
CA ASN A 506 36.70 -24.65 39.16
C ASN A 506 37.36 -24.30 40.50
N VAL A 507 36.79 -24.73 41.63
CA VAL A 507 37.39 -24.51 42.95
C VAL A 507 38.75 -25.24 43.04
N GLN A 508 38.85 -26.49 42.60
CA GLN A 508 40.11 -27.24 42.59
C GLN A 508 41.16 -26.58 41.69
N LYS A 509 40.76 -26.13 40.51
CA LYS A 509 41.66 -25.38 39.59
C LYS A 509 42.17 -24.08 40.23
N ALA A 510 41.30 -23.35 40.93
CA ALA A 510 41.70 -22.12 41.63
C ALA A 510 42.72 -22.42 42.74
N ARG A 511 42.48 -23.46 43.55
CA ARG A 511 43.40 -23.91 44.59
C ARG A 511 44.75 -24.38 44.01
N GLN A 512 44.74 -25.18 42.94
CA GLN A 512 45.94 -25.63 42.25
C GLN A 512 46.75 -24.45 41.70
N LYS A 513 46.11 -23.48 41.04
CA LYS A 513 46.77 -22.27 40.51
C LYS A 513 47.45 -21.46 41.65
N ARG A 514 46.81 -21.39 42.82
CA ARG A 514 47.39 -20.73 44.00
C ARG A 514 48.64 -21.47 44.50
N MET A 515 48.54 -22.80 44.56
CA MET A 515 49.73 -23.65 44.97
C MET A 515 50.85 -23.49 43.96
N GLU A 516 50.56 -23.53 42.65
CA GLU A 516 51.56 -23.34 41.59
C GLU A 516 52.27 -21.98 41.71
N LYS A 517 51.50 -20.90 41.97
CA LYS A 517 52.07 -19.56 42.17
C LYS A 517 52.99 -19.49 43.39
N ASN A 518 52.55 -20.09 44.51
CA ASN A 518 53.40 -20.15 45.75
C ASN A 518 54.66 -20.98 45.55
N LEU A 519 54.56 -22.12 44.88
CA LEU A 519 55.68 -22.95 44.52
C LEU A 519 56.64 -22.22 43.56
N GLY A 520 56.16 -21.56 42.54
CA GLY A 520 56.97 -20.76 41.62
C GLY A 520 57.78 -19.69 42.36
N ARG A 521 57.16 -18.92 43.26
CA ARG A 521 57.81 -17.92 44.08
C ARG A 521 58.86 -18.54 44.97
N SER A 522 58.60 -19.73 45.52
CA SER A 522 59.55 -20.44 46.38
C SER A 522 60.77 -20.97 45.60
N ILE A 523 60.55 -21.43 44.37
CA ILE A 523 61.60 -21.85 43.44
C ILE A 523 62.44 -20.63 43.00
N GLU A 524 61.77 -19.50 42.62
CA GLU A 524 62.49 -18.27 42.26
C GLU A 524 63.40 -17.79 43.42
N ALA A 525 62.90 -17.80 44.67
CA ALA A 525 63.61 -17.39 45.84
C ALA A 525 64.79 -18.35 46.18
N ALA A 526 64.70 -19.63 45.78
CA ALA A 526 65.76 -20.64 46.00
C ALA A 526 66.71 -20.78 44.80
N THR A 527 66.48 -20.02 43.72
CA THR A 527 67.31 -20.07 42.52
C THR A 527 68.56 -19.19 42.69
N SER A 528 69.72 -19.78 42.68
CA SER A 528 70.97 -19.06 42.63
C SER A 528 71.55 -19.08 41.23
N HIS A 529 71.98 -17.93 40.77
CA HIS A 529 72.64 -17.76 39.47
C HIS A 529 74.15 -17.82 39.71
N GLN A 530 74.80 -18.93 39.36
CA GLN A 530 76.26 -19.04 39.39
C GLN A 530 76.87 -18.74 38.03
N HIS A 531 77.72 -17.71 37.95
CA HIS A 531 78.61 -17.51 36.82
C HIS A 531 79.64 -18.61 36.78
N LEU A 532 79.68 -19.43 35.76
CA LEU A 532 80.75 -20.41 35.51
C LEU A 532 81.96 -19.65 34.92
N PRO A 533 83.10 -19.64 35.62
CA PRO A 533 84.23 -18.79 35.23
C PRO A 533 85.05 -19.32 34.05
N ASN A 534 84.62 -20.29 33.29
CA ASN A 534 85.51 -20.96 32.30
C ASN A 534 84.84 -21.24 30.90
N CYS A 535 83.82 -20.55 30.50
CA CYS A 535 83.29 -20.68 29.13
C CYS A 535 83.15 -19.32 28.46
N ASN A 536 83.75 -19.17 27.27
CA ASN A 536 83.67 -17.98 26.40
C ASN A 536 82.24 -17.69 25.85
N SER A 537 81.21 -18.22 26.46
CA SER A 537 79.77 -17.96 26.15
C SER A 537 79.11 -17.67 27.50
N ASN A 538 78.31 -16.57 27.54
CA ASN A 538 77.47 -16.14 28.67
C ASN A 538 76.42 -17.20 29.05
N HIS A 539 76.84 -18.41 29.51
CA HIS A 539 75.94 -19.41 30.06
C HIS A 539 75.85 -19.23 31.57
N THR A 540 74.80 -18.61 32.05
CA THR A 540 74.42 -18.67 33.46
C THR A 540 73.66 -19.98 33.70
N SER A 541 74.22 -20.91 34.53
CA SER A 541 73.45 -22.05 35.02
C SER A 541 72.69 -21.62 36.27
N ALA A 542 71.32 -21.76 36.17
CA ALA A 542 70.49 -21.58 37.35
C ALA A 542 70.37 -22.90 38.09
N THR A 543 70.83 -22.93 39.34
CA THR A 543 70.66 -24.08 40.25
C THR A 543 69.64 -23.77 41.30
N VAL A 544 68.65 -24.66 41.48
CA VAL A 544 67.58 -24.54 42.48
C VAL A 544 67.98 -25.41 43.70
N ASP A 545 68.09 -24.78 44.85
CA ASP A 545 68.23 -25.50 46.10
C ASP A 545 66.88 -26.00 46.59
N ILE A 546 66.65 -27.32 46.52
CA ILE A 546 65.37 -27.94 46.82
C ILE A 546 64.99 -27.75 48.29
N ASP A 547 65.96 -27.83 49.21
CA ASP A 547 65.68 -27.65 50.64
C ASP A 547 65.33 -26.20 50.99
N VAL A 548 65.96 -25.26 50.31
CA VAL A 548 65.60 -23.83 50.41
C VAL A 548 64.25 -23.59 49.82
N ALA A 549 63.96 -24.16 48.64
CA ALA A 549 62.61 -24.02 47.98
C ALA A 549 61.52 -24.61 48.87
N LEU A 550 61.72 -25.79 49.46
CA LEU A 550 60.76 -26.42 50.38
C LEU A 550 60.60 -25.62 51.68
N ARG A 551 61.67 -25.09 52.26
CA ARG A 551 61.58 -24.20 53.43
C ARG A 551 60.84 -22.93 53.12
N HIS A 552 61.08 -22.29 51.98
CA HIS A 552 60.32 -21.14 51.51
C HIS A 552 58.83 -21.47 51.23
N PHE A 553 58.60 -22.63 50.64
CA PHE A 553 57.21 -23.07 50.38
C PHE A 553 56.43 -23.28 51.68
N HIS A 554 57.05 -23.99 52.67
CA HIS A 554 56.45 -24.16 53.99
C HIS A 554 56.38 -22.87 54.79
N GLY A 555 57.31 -21.95 54.61
CA GLY A 555 57.33 -20.65 55.26
C GLY A 555 56.27 -19.65 54.64
N ASN A 556 55.99 -19.82 53.36
CA ASN A 556 54.99 -19.02 52.62
C ASN A 556 53.56 -19.58 52.73
N THR A 557 53.36 -20.71 53.45
CA THR A 557 51.99 -21.15 53.78
C THR A 557 51.36 -20.08 54.68
N GLU A 558 50.28 -19.52 54.26
CA GLU A 558 49.56 -18.42 54.94
C GLU A 558 49.24 -18.82 56.38
N ARG A 559 49.89 -18.17 57.35
CA ARG A 559 49.70 -18.40 58.81
C ARG A 559 48.53 -17.57 59.37
N ASP A 560 48.13 -16.53 58.65
CA ASP A 560 46.97 -15.77 59.01
C ASP A 560 45.67 -16.54 58.62
N MET A 561 45.02 -17.06 59.63
CA MET A 561 43.83 -17.89 59.51
C MET A 561 42.68 -17.11 58.88
N GLU A 562 42.58 -15.80 59.12
CA GLU A 562 41.54 -14.94 58.51
C GLU A 562 41.78 -14.75 57.02
N LYS A 563 42.98 -14.48 56.60
CA LYS A 563 43.38 -14.33 55.21
C LYS A 563 43.19 -15.64 54.44
N HIS A 564 43.50 -16.78 55.02
CA HIS A 564 43.25 -18.10 54.44
C HIS A 564 41.74 -18.31 54.18
N SER A 565 40.92 -17.98 55.19
CA SER A 565 39.45 -18.06 55.06
C SER A 565 38.88 -17.14 53.94
N CYS A 566 39.44 -15.93 53.80
CA CYS A 566 39.06 -14.99 52.73
C CYS A 566 39.44 -15.49 51.34
N GLU A 567 40.64 -16.10 51.20
CA GLU A 567 41.07 -16.69 49.92
C GLU A 567 40.21 -17.86 49.50
N GLU A 568 39.87 -18.74 50.44
CA GLU A 568 38.98 -19.88 50.18
C GLU A 568 37.56 -19.44 49.81
N ALA A 569 37.01 -18.48 50.55
CA ALA A 569 35.70 -17.91 50.25
C ALA A 569 35.67 -17.23 48.87
N LEU A 570 36.74 -16.50 48.49
CA LEU A 570 36.84 -15.84 47.19
C LEU A 570 36.90 -16.87 46.04
N ASP A 571 37.71 -17.94 46.18
CA ASP A 571 37.83 -19.00 45.16
C ASP A 571 36.49 -19.75 44.99
N CYS A 572 35.77 -20.02 46.09
CA CYS A 572 34.42 -20.58 46.06
C CYS A 572 33.41 -19.63 45.39
N LEU A 573 33.42 -18.34 45.75
CA LEU A 573 32.56 -17.32 45.16
C LEU A 573 32.74 -17.23 43.65
N LEU A 574 33.96 -17.07 43.16
CA LEU A 574 34.23 -16.92 41.73
C LEU A 574 33.82 -18.16 40.93
N SER A 575 34.05 -19.35 41.52
CA SER A 575 33.61 -20.61 40.91
C SER A 575 32.08 -20.72 40.86
N MET A 576 31.41 -20.34 41.93
CA MET A 576 29.95 -20.29 42.00
C MET A 576 29.37 -19.28 41.03
N TYR A 577 29.89 -18.06 41.03
CA TYR A 577 29.42 -17.00 40.11
C TYR A 577 29.48 -17.43 38.65
N LYS A 578 30.59 -18.04 38.22
CA LYS A 578 30.77 -18.52 36.85
C LYS A 578 29.77 -19.63 36.49
N THR A 579 29.44 -20.52 37.43
CA THR A 579 28.48 -21.60 37.21
C THR A 579 27.04 -21.05 37.17
N GLN A 580 26.68 -20.23 38.14
CA GLN A 580 25.35 -19.65 38.27
C GLN A 580 25.04 -18.68 37.10
N GLN A 581 26.06 -17.92 36.63
CA GLN A 581 25.88 -17.05 35.46
C GLN A 581 25.46 -17.82 34.21
N LYS A 582 26.09 -18.98 33.95
CA LYS A 582 25.71 -19.82 32.81
C LYS A 582 24.29 -20.38 32.95
N THR A 583 23.92 -20.82 34.14
CA THR A 583 22.57 -21.32 34.45
C THR A 583 21.54 -20.22 34.30
N PHE A 584 21.81 -19.03 34.80
CA PHE A 584 20.94 -17.89 34.69
C PHE A 584 20.69 -17.50 33.23
N VAL A 585 21.75 -17.39 32.42
CA VAL A 585 21.64 -17.11 30.99
C VAL A 585 20.80 -18.19 30.28
N ALA A 586 21.04 -19.48 30.58
CA ALA A 586 20.27 -20.58 30.01
C ALA A 586 18.80 -20.52 30.41
N ASN A 587 18.50 -20.20 31.67
CA ASN A 587 17.13 -20.08 32.16
C ASN A 587 16.39 -18.88 31.49
N VAL A 588 17.05 -17.70 31.45
CA VAL A 588 16.46 -16.53 30.79
C VAL A 588 16.17 -16.80 29.30
N THR A 589 17.15 -17.34 28.58
CA THR A 589 16.96 -17.57 27.13
C THR A 589 15.96 -18.70 26.83
N SER A 590 15.84 -19.72 27.65
CA SER A 590 14.95 -20.87 27.41
C SER A 590 13.57 -20.70 28.06
N GLN A 591 13.54 -20.34 29.36
CA GLN A 591 12.28 -20.29 30.12
C GLN A 591 11.56 -18.95 29.90
N VAL A 592 12.26 -17.84 29.99
CA VAL A 592 11.64 -16.53 29.79
C VAL A 592 11.40 -16.28 28.31
N ILE A 593 12.44 -16.21 27.50
CA ILE A 593 12.34 -15.86 26.08
C ILE A 593 11.69 -16.99 25.27
N GLY A 594 12.29 -18.19 25.33
CA GLY A 594 11.82 -19.32 24.53
C GLY A 594 10.39 -19.72 24.81
N ARG A 595 10.01 -19.83 26.08
CA ARG A 595 8.69 -20.29 26.52
C ARG A 595 7.61 -19.25 26.35
N HIS A 596 7.83 -18.02 26.79
CA HIS A 596 6.82 -16.98 26.89
C HIS A 596 6.78 -16.03 25.71
N MET A 597 7.91 -15.71 25.11
CA MET A 597 7.95 -14.75 23.99
C MET A 597 7.82 -15.44 22.63
N VAL A 598 8.60 -16.50 22.38
CA VAL A 598 8.75 -17.09 21.04
C VAL A 598 7.78 -18.22 20.78
N ARG A 599 7.71 -19.20 21.70
CA ARG A 599 6.86 -20.37 21.53
C ARG A 599 5.39 -19.99 21.43
N LYS A 600 4.68 -20.54 20.45
CA LYS A 600 3.26 -20.24 20.18
C LYS A 600 2.99 -18.77 19.82
N LEU A 601 3.94 -18.04 19.25
CA LEU A 601 3.71 -16.71 18.71
C LEU A 601 2.72 -16.75 17.52
N ASP A 602 2.73 -17.83 16.77
CA ASP A 602 1.77 -18.19 15.72
C ASP A 602 0.31 -18.21 16.18
N LYS A 603 0.08 -18.39 17.49
CA LYS A 603 -1.25 -18.40 18.09
C LYS A 603 -1.79 -17.04 18.51
N LEU A 604 -1.13 -15.95 18.13
CA LEU A 604 -1.64 -14.60 18.38
C LEU A 604 -2.91 -14.30 17.60
N PHE A 605 -2.98 -14.80 16.36
CA PHE A 605 -4.11 -14.59 15.49
C PHE A 605 -4.37 -15.86 14.67
N THR A 606 -5.40 -16.59 15.04
CA THR A 606 -5.76 -17.88 14.44
C THR A 606 -7.17 -17.86 13.87
N PRO A 607 -7.52 -18.80 12.97
CA PRO A 607 -8.91 -18.96 12.50
C PRO A 607 -9.94 -19.16 13.63
N LEU A 608 -9.55 -19.80 14.73
CA LEU A 608 -10.42 -19.97 15.89
C LEU A 608 -10.72 -18.64 16.59
N ASP A 609 -9.72 -17.75 16.66
CA ASP A 609 -9.94 -16.40 17.19
C ASP A 609 -10.92 -15.62 16.32
N VAL A 610 -10.82 -15.72 14.99
CA VAL A 610 -11.73 -15.07 14.05
C VAL A 610 -13.17 -15.60 14.21
N ASN A 611 -13.33 -16.91 14.37
CA ASN A 611 -14.65 -17.52 14.58
C ASN A 611 -15.27 -17.13 15.93
N GLY A 612 -14.46 -16.82 16.93
CA GLY A 612 -14.91 -16.35 18.24
C GLY A 612 -15.29 -14.86 18.29
N LEU A 613 -15.00 -14.07 17.23
CA LEU A 613 -15.38 -12.67 17.17
C LEU A 613 -16.88 -12.52 16.89
N SER A 614 -17.49 -11.49 17.49
CA SER A 614 -18.86 -11.08 17.14
C SER A 614 -18.92 -10.53 15.72
N ASP A 615 -20.09 -10.59 15.08
CA ASP A 615 -20.27 -10.01 13.74
C ASP A 615 -19.98 -8.50 13.74
N GLU A 616 -20.28 -7.82 14.85
CA GLU A 616 -19.97 -6.40 15.01
C GLU A 616 -18.45 -6.14 15.01
N ASP A 617 -17.67 -6.95 15.73
CA ASP A 617 -16.21 -6.80 15.77
C ASP A 617 -15.56 -7.17 14.45
N VAL A 618 -16.06 -8.23 13.80
CA VAL A 618 -15.63 -8.62 12.45
C VAL A 618 -15.85 -7.49 11.46
N MET A 619 -17.02 -6.86 11.49
CA MET A 619 -17.33 -5.69 10.64
C MET A 619 -16.47 -4.47 11.00
N LYS A 620 -16.28 -4.19 12.29
CA LYS A 620 -15.40 -3.08 12.72
C LYS A 620 -13.97 -3.23 12.20
N VAL A 621 -13.45 -4.44 12.18
CA VAL A 621 -12.07 -4.72 11.75
C VAL A 621 -11.95 -4.76 10.24
N ALA A 622 -12.81 -5.54 9.56
CA ALA A 622 -12.60 -5.93 8.17
C ALA A 622 -13.48 -5.22 7.15
N ALA A 623 -14.56 -4.51 7.57
CA ALA A 623 -15.43 -3.84 6.61
C ALA A 623 -14.67 -2.83 5.74
N GLU A 624 -15.01 -2.83 4.46
CA GLU A 624 -14.46 -1.89 3.50
C GLU A 624 -14.82 -0.44 3.84
N PRO A 625 -13.87 0.51 3.68
CA PRO A 625 -14.19 1.94 3.74
C PRO A 625 -15.27 2.31 2.72
N ALA A 626 -16.15 3.24 3.08
CA ALA A 626 -17.25 3.66 2.20
C ALA A 626 -16.78 4.16 0.82
N ALA A 627 -15.60 4.78 0.76
CA ALA A 627 -14.99 5.22 -0.50
C ALA A 627 -14.60 4.03 -1.41
N THR A 628 -13.96 3.01 -0.85
CA THR A 628 -13.55 1.79 -1.58
C THR A 628 -14.76 1.01 -2.06
N ARG A 629 -15.80 0.91 -1.24
CA ARG A 629 -17.07 0.28 -1.61
C ARG A 629 -17.72 0.98 -2.80
N ARG A 630 -17.84 2.32 -2.76
CA ARG A 630 -18.37 3.10 -3.88
C ARG A 630 -17.56 2.90 -5.16
N GLN A 631 -16.24 2.87 -5.03
CA GLN A 631 -15.36 2.62 -6.18
C GLN A 631 -15.56 1.22 -6.75
N ARG A 632 -15.72 0.20 -5.91
CA ARG A 632 -16.03 -1.17 -6.32
C ARG A 632 -17.36 -1.26 -7.04
N ASP A 633 -18.42 -0.67 -6.45
CA ASP A 633 -19.75 -0.65 -7.04
C ASP A 633 -19.74 0.02 -8.42
N PHE A 634 -19.03 1.13 -8.55
CA PHE A 634 -18.83 1.82 -9.84
C PHE A 634 -18.09 0.95 -10.86
N LEU A 635 -17.00 0.29 -10.45
CA LEU A 635 -16.22 -0.59 -11.34
C LEU A 635 -16.99 -1.85 -11.71
N ALA A 636 -17.77 -2.41 -10.80
CA ALA A 636 -18.64 -3.56 -11.06
C ALA A 636 -19.75 -3.23 -12.07
N ASP A 637 -20.44 -2.09 -11.92
CA ASP A 637 -21.42 -1.59 -12.90
C ASP A 637 -20.75 -1.37 -14.27
N ARG A 638 -19.59 -0.72 -14.29
CA ARG A 638 -18.80 -0.52 -15.51
C ARG A 638 -18.42 -1.86 -16.17
N GLN A 639 -17.97 -2.84 -15.41
CA GLN A 639 -17.62 -4.17 -15.92
C GLN A 639 -18.84 -4.87 -16.51
N GLN A 640 -19.99 -4.80 -15.84
CA GLN A 640 -21.25 -5.39 -16.33
C GLN A 640 -21.68 -4.77 -17.66
N LYS A 641 -21.59 -3.45 -17.81
CA LYS A 641 -21.87 -2.75 -19.06
C LYS A 641 -20.95 -3.20 -20.18
N LEU A 642 -19.63 -3.28 -19.89
CA LEU A 642 -18.62 -3.75 -20.86
C LEU A 642 -18.83 -5.22 -21.26
N LEU A 643 -19.16 -6.11 -20.32
CA LEU A 643 -19.51 -7.50 -20.61
C LEU A 643 -20.76 -7.63 -21.48
N SER A 644 -21.79 -6.85 -21.18
CA SER A 644 -23.01 -6.79 -21.99
C SER A 644 -22.70 -6.36 -23.43
N GLY A 645 -21.88 -5.34 -23.60
CA GLY A 645 -21.39 -4.91 -24.92
C GLY A 645 -20.59 -5.99 -25.64
N LYS A 646 -19.71 -6.69 -24.95
CA LYS A 646 -18.92 -7.81 -25.51
C LYS A 646 -19.83 -8.93 -26.04
N ASN A 647 -20.90 -9.24 -25.33
CA ASN A 647 -21.88 -10.25 -25.75
C ASN A 647 -22.63 -9.82 -27.02
N ILE A 648 -23.00 -8.54 -27.14
CA ILE A 648 -23.62 -7.97 -28.35
C ILE A 648 -22.67 -8.14 -29.54
N PHE A 649 -21.39 -7.79 -29.38
CA PHE A 649 -20.39 -7.97 -30.44
C PHE A 649 -20.21 -9.44 -30.86
N ARG A 650 -20.22 -10.37 -29.90
CA ARG A 650 -20.12 -11.82 -30.22
C ARG A 650 -21.30 -12.33 -31.05
N GLY A 651 -22.52 -11.85 -30.73
CA GLY A 651 -23.73 -12.26 -31.46
C GLY A 651 -23.70 -11.87 -32.94
N ILE A 652 -22.96 -10.83 -33.28
CA ILE A 652 -22.94 -10.24 -34.62
C ILE A 652 -21.80 -10.75 -35.47
N MET A 653 -20.59 -10.89 -34.92
CA MET A 653 -19.43 -11.40 -35.65
C MET A 653 -19.61 -12.85 -36.10
N GLY A 654 -20.54 -13.60 -35.52
CA GLY A 654 -20.97 -14.91 -36.01
C GLY A 654 -21.85 -14.88 -37.26
N ARG A 655 -22.40 -13.66 -37.59
CA ARG A 655 -23.35 -13.47 -38.70
C ARG A 655 -22.81 -12.64 -39.87
N ILE A 656 -21.69 -11.93 -39.67
CA ILE A 656 -21.05 -11.06 -40.67
C ILE A 656 -19.83 -11.79 -41.33
N LYS A 657 -19.85 -13.11 -41.46
CA LYS A 657 -18.86 -13.86 -42.27
C LYS A 657 -19.35 -14.08 -43.68
#